data_c8cd99c1c25394b34e91801452c4d252
#
_entry.id   c8cd99c1c25394b34e91801452c4d252
#
_cell.length_a   1.000
_cell.length_b   1.000
_cell.length_c   1.000
_cell.angle_alpha   90.00
_cell.angle_beta   90.00
_cell.angle_gamma   90.00
#
_symmetry.space_group_name_H-M   'P 1'
#
loop_
_entity.id
_entity.type
_entity.pdbx_description
1 polymer ?
#
loop_
_entity_poly.entity_id
_entity_poly.type
_entity_poly.pdbx_seq_one_letter_code
_entity_poly.pdbx_strand_id
1 'polypeptide(L)'
;MSKEETIRELNNAWLNLNIDDRYVINPLSRLRTDDPEEFYKRLTCLFINPDYFSFICKHVLNIELLPMQALILNEMWNRKFPMLVGSRGLGKTFLLSLYCILRAVLIPNRKIVVVGAAFRQSKYLHDYMENIWKNSPILRDMCDGNSGPRRDVDMCRMTINGSTISALPIGDGQKIRGQRANDIIADEFASMSREIFENVIAGFAAVSASPVENVKRLAMEDKAKEMGIDTSILYNKKKEIDQSKTNQIILSGTAYYDFNHFAEYWKRWKVIIETKGDIKSISNNVFNGEDVPLSFRWDDYSIIRIPVDLVPRGFMDEGQIARSKATIHNGIYLMEFGAVFTKDSQGFFKRSLIESCVGTDIKPIKIQSGEVYFDPLLKGGKNDKYIMAIDPASEVDNFSIIILEIHADHRRVVHCWTTTRKAHTERVKKGLTKENNFYSYCARKIRELMDLFPIVHIAMDAQGGGYSVAEALHDVNQIKDGEIAIWPIIDEDKPQSSDDEQGLHILEMCQFAKYDWYSDANHGLRKDLEDKILLFPRFDPVTIGLSIEEDKVNNRIYDTLEDCVMEIEELKNELSLIEVTESVNGRMRWDTPEVKIGVGKKKRMRKDRYSSLLMANMAARNINFDEKQLTYNAYGGFAKYDNSGSKAKATFTGPNWFTVHMNNLY
;
A
#
# COMPACT_ATOMS: atom_id res chain seq x y z
N MET A 1 27.06 20.91 13.86
CA MET A 1 25.82 21.14 13.11
C MET A 1 25.19 19.81 12.78
N SER A 2 23.92 19.63 13.08
CA SER A 2 23.22 18.44 12.64
C SER A 2 23.05 18.47 11.11
N LYS A 3 22.91 17.31 10.43
CA LYS A 3 22.58 17.28 8.99
C LYS A 3 21.32 18.11 8.68
N GLU A 4 20.41 18.19 9.62
CA GLU A 4 19.16 18.96 9.53
C GLU A 4 19.40 20.48 9.50
N GLU A 5 20.30 20.95 10.34
CA GLU A 5 20.73 22.37 10.32
C GLU A 5 21.43 22.71 9.02
N THR A 6 22.30 21.82 8.53
CA THR A 6 23.01 22.02 7.25
C THR A 6 22.04 22.13 6.08
N ILE A 7 21.01 21.28 6.00
CA ILE A 7 20.00 21.33 4.92
C ILE A 7 19.18 22.62 5.03
N ARG A 8 18.79 23.05 6.23
CA ARG A 8 18.08 24.31 6.43
C ARG A 8 18.92 25.51 6.00
N GLU A 9 20.19 25.54 6.37
CA GLU A 9 21.10 26.62 5.99
C GLU A 9 21.33 26.66 4.48
N LEU A 10 21.52 25.52 3.82
CA LEU A 10 21.66 25.44 2.37
C LEU A 10 20.41 25.92 1.65
N ASN A 11 19.22 25.53 2.09
CA ASN A 11 17.98 26.00 1.52
C ASN A 11 17.78 27.50 1.72
N ASN A 12 18.08 28.04 2.90
CA ASN A 12 18.01 29.47 3.19
C ASN A 12 19.03 30.26 2.37
N ALA A 13 20.25 29.76 2.24
CA ALA A 13 21.27 30.38 1.40
C ALA A 13 20.84 30.43 -0.06
N TRP A 14 20.26 29.34 -0.60
CA TRP A 14 19.76 29.29 -1.98
C TRP A 14 18.62 30.28 -2.24
N LEU A 15 17.67 30.40 -1.29
CA LEU A 15 16.54 31.34 -1.39
C LEU A 15 17.00 32.81 -1.35
N ASN A 16 18.08 33.09 -0.61
CA ASN A 16 18.62 34.43 -0.47
C ASN A 16 19.61 34.82 -1.60
N LEU A 17 20.01 33.87 -2.46
CA LEU A 17 20.86 34.15 -3.60
C LEU A 17 20.13 35.01 -4.63
N ASN A 18 20.81 36.06 -5.09
CA ASN A 18 20.38 36.83 -6.24
C ASN A 18 20.41 35.96 -7.51
N ILE A 19 19.59 36.27 -8.50
CA ILE A 19 19.57 35.51 -9.78
C ILE A 19 20.98 35.49 -10.38
N ASP A 20 21.70 36.58 -10.30
CA ASP A 20 23.07 36.71 -10.85
C ASP A 20 24.06 35.83 -10.08
N ASP A 21 23.95 35.74 -8.75
CA ASP A 21 24.78 34.88 -7.91
C ASP A 21 24.51 33.38 -8.15
N ARG A 22 23.28 33.03 -8.46
CA ARG A 22 22.91 31.66 -8.89
C ARG A 22 23.56 31.31 -10.24
N TYR A 23 23.71 32.24 -11.15
CA TYR A 23 24.44 32.05 -12.40
C TYR A 23 25.95 31.95 -12.21
N VAL A 24 26.53 32.65 -11.27
CA VAL A 24 27.97 32.55 -10.93
C VAL A 24 28.32 31.15 -10.41
N ILE A 25 27.43 30.53 -9.62
CA ILE A 25 27.57 29.14 -9.17
C ILE A 25 27.32 28.15 -10.32
N ASN A 26 26.69 28.59 -11.41
CA ASN A 26 26.41 27.76 -12.56
C ASN A 26 27.72 27.43 -13.31
N PRO A 27 28.00 26.14 -13.58
CA PRO A 27 29.23 25.71 -14.23
C PRO A 27 29.40 26.20 -15.69
N LEU A 28 28.45 26.94 -16.26
CA LEU A 28 28.56 27.53 -17.63
C LEU A 28 29.83 28.32 -17.84
N SER A 29 30.35 29.00 -16.80
CA SER A 29 31.63 29.73 -16.90
C SER A 29 32.81 28.79 -17.13
N ARG A 30 32.73 27.53 -16.75
CA ARG A 30 33.77 26.52 -16.95
C ARG A 30 33.76 25.93 -18.38
N LEU A 31 32.68 26.18 -19.15
CA LEU A 31 32.56 25.74 -20.53
C LEU A 31 33.16 26.71 -21.52
N ARG A 32 33.54 27.93 -21.13
CA ARG A 32 34.12 28.91 -22.01
C ARG A 32 35.48 28.42 -22.54
N THR A 33 35.52 28.13 -23.82
CA THR A 33 36.72 27.79 -24.58
C THR A 33 36.40 27.97 -26.07
N ASP A 34 37.38 28.37 -26.85
CA ASP A 34 37.26 28.50 -28.31
C ASP A 34 37.54 27.15 -29.02
N ASP A 35 38.00 26.14 -28.28
CA ASP A 35 38.25 24.80 -28.79
C ASP A 35 37.02 23.91 -28.64
N PRO A 36 36.38 23.43 -29.71
CA PRO A 36 35.23 22.56 -29.67
C PRO A 36 35.48 21.25 -28.97
N GLU A 37 36.65 20.62 -29.11
CA GLU A 37 36.96 19.35 -28.44
C GLU A 37 37.05 19.53 -26.93
N GLU A 38 37.70 20.58 -26.48
CA GLU A 38 37.82 20.92 -25.10
C GLU A 38 36.44 21.29 -24.52
N PHE A 39 35.60 22.00 -25.29
CA PHE A 39 34.22 22.27 -24.89
C PHE A 39 33.43 21.00 -24.63
N TYR A 40 33.44 20.02 -25.53
CA TYR A 40 32.74 18.76 -25.36
C TYR A 40 33.31 17.93 -24.20
N LYS A 41 34.61 17.93 -23.96
CA LYS A 41 35.22 17.28 -22.80
C LYS A 41 34.72 17.90 -21.50
N ARG A 42 34.73 19.22 -21.39
CA ARG A 42 34.25 19.94 -20.21
C ARG A 42 32.76 19.71 -19.99
N LEU A 43 31.96 19.74 -21.04
CA LEU A 43 30.53 19.44 -20.97
C LEU A 43 30.27 18.02 -20.50
N THR A 44 31.00 17.05 -21.01
CA THR A 44 30.93 15.65 -20.56
C THR A 44 31.28 15.54 -19.08
N CYS A 45 32.37 16.17 -18.64
CA CYS A 45 32.75 16.17 -17.22
C CYS A 45 31.67 16.76 -16.32
N LEU A 46 30.97 17.82 -16.77
CA LEU A 46 29.86 18.40 -16.03
C LEU A 46 28.64 17.46 -15.98
N PHE A 47 28.34 16.79 -17.08
CA PHE A 47 27.18 15.89 -17.12
C PHE A 47 27.35 14.65 -16.24
N ILE A 48 28.54 14.07 -16.17
CA ILE A 48 28.79 12.88 -15.37
C ILE A 48 29.02 13.16 -13.87
N ASN A 49 29.26 14.43 -13.51
CA ASN A 49 29.49 14.78 -12.10
C ASN A 49 28.16 15.05 -11.40
N PRO A 50 27.81 14.26 -10.36
CA PRO A 50 26.55 14.41 -9.62
C PRO A 50 26.39 15.75 -8.90
N ASP A 51 27.48 16.47 -8.65
CA ASP A 51 27.44 17.82 -8.07
C ASP A 51 26.74 18.84 -8.97
N TYR A 52 26.63 18.53 -10.27
CA TYR A 52 25.99 19.39 -11.25
C TYR A 52 24.64 18.87 -11.77
N PHE A 53 23.95 18.00 -11.03
CA PHE A 53 22.64 17.51 -11.45
C PHE A 53 21.60 18.62 -11.66
N SER A 54 21.68 19.70 -10.88
CA SER A 54 20.80 20.87 -11.10
C SER A 54 21.00 21.47 -12.49
N PHE A 55 22.23 21.48 -13.01
CA PHE A 55 22.54 21.96 -14.36
C PHE A 55 21.91 21.05 -15.44
N ILE A 56 22.11 19.74 -15.33
CA ILE A 56 21.54 18.77 -16.27
C ILE A 56 20.02 18.83 -16.26
N CYS A 57 19.43 18.82 -15.08
CA CYS A 57 17.97 18.86 -14.92
C CYS A 57 17.39 20.12 -15.54
N LYS A 58 18.04 21.27 -15.34
CA LYS A 58 17.58 22.54 -15.91
C LYS A 58 17.71 22.60 -17.44
N HIS A 59 18.87 22.23 -17.97
CA HIS A 59 19.19 22.46 -19.38
C HIS A 59 18.84 21.30 -20.32
N VAL A 60 18.81 20.07 -19.81
CA VAL A 60 18.43 18.87 -20.58
C VAL A 60 16.98 18.48 -20.36
N LEU A 61 16.55 18.46 -19.09
CA LEU A 61 15.22 17.96 -18.73
C LEU A 61 14.17 19.07 -18.52
N ASN A 62 14.59 20.35 -18.58
CA ASN A 62 13.73 21.51 -18.30
C ASN A 62 13.08 21.46 -16.89
N ILE A 63 13.86 21.02 -15.89
CA ILE A 63 13.43 20.89 -14.50
C ILE A 63 14.34 21.73 -13.61
N GLU A 64 13.78 22.64 -12.85
CA GLU A 64 14.51 23.38 -11.83
C GLU A 64 14.42 22.63 -10.47
N LEU A 65 15.59 22.29 -9.93
CA LEU A 65 15.69 21.56 -8.65
C LEU A 65 15.93 22.50 -7.48
N LEU A 66 15.27 22.23 -6.39
CA LEU A 66 15.66 22.79 -5.10
C LEU A 66 16.99 22.17 -4.61
N PRO A 67 17.80 22.89 -3.84
CA PRO A 67 19.07 22.36 -3.30
C PRO A 67 18.90 21.03 -2.54
N MET A 68 17.83 20.89 -1.77
CA MET A 68 17.50 19.65 -1.08
C MET A 68 17.31 18.48 -2.06
N GLN A 69 16.62 18.70 -3.15
CA GLN A 69 16.38 17.66 -4.18
C GLN A 69 17.70 17.26 -4.87
N ALA A 70 18.56 18.25 -5.19
CA ALA A 70 19.87 17.98 -5.77
C ALA A 70 20.77 17.18 -4.81
N LEU A 71 20.73 17.47 -3.50
CA LEU A 71 21.46 16.71 -2.47
C LEU A 71 20.97 15.27 -2.36
N ILE A 72 19.66 15.06 -2.40
CA ILE A 72 19.07 13.70 -2.38
C ILE A 72 19.56 12.90 -3.59
N LEU A 73 19.49 13.49 -4.79
CA LEU A 73 19.93 12.84 -6.03
C LEU A 73 21.44 12.54 -6.01
N ASN A 74 22.25 13.48 -5.52
CA ASN A 74 23.70 13.30 -5.39
C ASN A 74 24.05 12.17 -4.42
N GLU A 75 23.44 12.15 -3.24
CA GLU A 75 23.68 11.07 -2.24
C GLU A 75 23.21 9.71 -2.78
N MET A 76 22.04 9.64 -3.44
CA MET A 76 21.57 8.43 -4.09
C MET A 76 22.54 7.95 -5.18
N TRP A 77 23.14 8.86 -5.94
CA TRP A 77 24.10 8.52 -7.01
C TRP A 77 25.38 7.91 -6.47
N ASN A 78 25.89 8.44 -5.37
CA ASN A 78 27.21 8.08 -4.82
C ASN A 78 27.21 6.85 -3.92
N ARG A 79 26.05 6.23 -3.65
CA ARG A 79 25.94 5.06 -2.77
C ARG A 79 25.38 3.86 -3.52
N LYS A 80 25.78 2.65 -3.12
CA LYS A 80 25.20 1.41 -3.67
C LYS A 80 23.85 1.08 -3.03
N PHE A 81 23.71 1.38 -1.76
CA PHE A 81 22.53 1.05 -0.95
C PHE A 81 21.98 2.30 -0.25
N PRO A 82 21.48 3.30 -0.99
CA PRO A 82 20.83 4.45 -0.37
C PRO A 82 19.41 4.12 0.08
N MET A 83 19.03 4.64 1.25
CA MET A 83 17.70 4.53 1.80
C MET A 83 17.09 5.93 1.95
N LEU A 84 15.95 6.17 1.28
CA LEU A 84 15.21 7.43 1.35
C LEU A 84 13.97 7.25 2.23
N VAL A 85 14.01 7.82 3.44
CA VAL A 85 12.86 7.88 4.35
C VAL A 85 12.36 9.32 4.36
N GLY A 86 11.29 9.58 3.63
CA GLY A 86 10.81 10.95 3.43
C GLY A 86 9.37 11.14 3.86
N SER A 87 9.05 12.38 4.26
CA SER A 87 7.67 12.76 4.57
C SER A 87 6.74 12.55 3.39
N ARG A 88 5.47 12.35 3.69
CA ARG A 88 4.41 12.40 2.66
C ARG A 88 4.41 13.78 2.00
N GLY A 89 4.27 13.82 0.67
CA GLY A 89 4.32 15.08 -0.09
C GLY A 89 5.74 15.58 -0.43
N LEU A 90 6.82 14.92 0.03
CA LEU A 90 8.21 15.27 -0.33
C LEU A 90 8.50 15.17 -1.84
N GLY A 91 7.64 14.48 -2.60
CA GLY A 91 7.90 14.20 -4.01
C GLY A 91 8.88 13.03 -4.22
N LYS A 92 8.93 12.05 -3.32
CA LYS A 92 9.79 10.85 -3.42
C LYS A 92 9.69 10.20 -4.80
N THR A 93 8.48 9.87 -5.23
CA THR A 93 8.23 9.22 -6.52
C THR A 93 8.69 10.07 -7.71
N PHE A 94 8.53 11.39 -7.65
CA PHE A 94 9.09 12.30 -8.65
C PHE A 94 10.62 12.25 -8.68
N LEU A 95 11.27 12.31 -7.51
CA LEU A 95 12.73 12.23 -7.41
C LEU A 95 13.28 10.89 -7.91
N LEU A 96 12.60 9.79 -7.60
CA LEU A 96 12.96 8.46 -8.09
C LEU A 96 12.79 8.37 -9.62
N SER A 97 11.72 8.93 -10.17
CA SER A 97 11.49 9.01 -11.63
C SER A 97 12.60 9.79 -12.33
N LEU A 98 12.93 10.94 -11.78
CA LEU A 98 14.02 11.78 -12.28
C LEU A 98 15.38 11.08 -12.18
N TYR A 99 15.63 10.39 -11.07
CA TYR A 99 16.83 9.59 -10.86
C TYR A 99 16.97 8.46 -11.90
N CYS A 100 15.89 7.73 -12.20
CA CYS A 100 15.88 6.72 -13.27
C CYS A 100 16.28 7.31 -14.61
N ILE A 101 15.73 8.48 -14.97
CA ILE A 101 16.04 9.17 -16.21
C ILE A 101 17.51 9.60 -16.23
N LEU A 102 18.02 10.21 -15.15
CA LEU A 102 19.42 10.60 -15.06
C LEU A 102 20.37 9.39 -15.20
N ARG A 103 20.05 8.28 -14.55
CA ARG A 103 20.83 7.02 -14.69
C ARG A 103 20.83 6.51 -16.12
N ALA A 104 19.68 6.53 -16.79
CA ALA A 104 19.54 6.05 -18.16
C ALA A 104 20.22 6.99 -19.18
N VAL A 105 20.17 8.31 -18.96
CA VAL A 105 20.81 9.32 -19.83
C VAL A 105 22.32 9.29 -19.70
N LEU A 106 22.83 9.22 -18.46
CA LEU A 106 24.25 9.38 -18.19
C LEU A 106 25.06 8.06 -18.29
N ILE A 107 24.40 6.94 -18.14
CA ILE A 107 25.04 5.62 -18.19
C ILE A 107 24.32 4.78 -19.25
N PRO A 108 24.94 4.55 -20.43
CA PRO A 108 24.31 3.78 -21.49
C PRO A 108 24.16 2.31 -21.14
N ASN A 109 23.18 1.66 -21.77
CA ASN A 109 22.92 0.22 -21.66
C ASN A 109 22.59 -0.29 -20.24
N ARG A 110 22.05 0.59 -19.37
CA ARG A 110 21.60 0.22 -18.03
C ARG A 110 20.21 -0.43 -18.06
N LYS A 111 20.01 -1.39 -17.18
CA LYS A 111 18.71 -1.99 -16.90
C LYS A 111 18.27 -1.52 -15.52
N ILE A 112 17.28 -0.65 -15.48
CA ILE A 112 16.74 -0.05 -14.27
C ILE A 112 15.36 -0.66 -14.05
N VAL A 113 15.15 -1.26 -12.88
CA VAL A 113 13.87 -1.88 -12.50
C VAL A 113 13.30 -1.13 -11.32
N VAL A 114 12.07 -0.69 -11.46
CA VAL A 114 11.31 -0.07 -10.39
C VAL A 114 10.24 -1.04 -9.94
N VAL A 115 10.20 -1.27 -8.65
CA VAL A 115 9.21 -2.13 -7.99
C VAL A 115 8.51 -1.33 -6.89
N GLY A 116 7.21 -1.49 -6.81
CA GLY A 116 6.38 -0.92 -5.74
C GLY A 116 5.50 -1.99 -5.14
N ALA A 117 4.96 -1.75 -3.97
CA ALA A 117 4.06 -2.69 -3.29
C ALA A 117 2.84 -3.04 -4.16
N ALA A 118 2.29 -2.06 -4.86
CA ALA A 118 1.24 -2.25 -5.86
C ALA A 118 1.74 -1.75 -7.24
N PHE A 119 1.33 -2.40 -8.31
CA PHE A 119 1.68 -1.99 -9.67
C PHE A 119 1.19 -0.57 -9.99
N ARG A 120 0.07 -0.18 -9.39
CA ARG A 120 -0.47 1.19 -9.49
C ARG A 120 0.53 2.24 -9.00
N GLN A 121 1.32 1.97 -7.95
CA GLN A 121 2.36 2.87 -7.46
C GLN A 121 3.50 3.00 -8.47
N SER A 122 3.92 1.89 -9.08
CA SER A 122 4.91 1.91 -10.16
C SER A 122 4.41 2.66 -11.39
N LYS A 123 3.10 2.70 -11.66
CA LYS A 123 2.48 3.52 -12.71
C LYS A 123 2.62 5.02 -12.44
N TYR A 124 2.48 5.49 -11.19
CA TYR A 124 2.68 6.91 -10.87
C TYR A 124 4.09 7.38 -11.19
N LEU A 125 5.09 6.55 -10.92
CA LEU A 125 6.48 6.86 -11.29
C LEU A 125 6.61 7.03 -12.80
N HIS A 126 5.94 6.18 -13.58
CA HIS A 126 5.90 6.28 -15.02
C HIS A 126 5.17 7.54 -15.51
N ASP A 127 4.11 7.97 -14.83
CA ASP A 127 3.41 9.21 -15.16
C ASP A 127 4.32 10.44 -15.02
N TYR A 128 5.17 10.47 -13.99
CA TYR A 128 6.20 11.50 -13.86
C TYR A 128 7.22 11.43 -14.99
N MET A 129 7.70 10.24 -15.37
CA MET A 129 8.62 10.08 -16.49
C MET A 129 8.01 10.55 -17.80
N GLU A 130 6.73 10.26 -18.05
CA GLU A 130 6.00 10.71 -19.22
C GLU A 130 5.88 12.25 -19.25
N ASN A 131 5.61 12.87 -18.12
CA ASN A 131 5.55 14.33 -18.02
C ASN A 131 6.91 14.98 -18.27
N ILE A 132 8.00 14.41 -17.72
CA ILE A 132 9.35 14.88 -17.98
C ILE A 132 9.69 14.76 -19.48
N TRP A 133 9.38 13.62 -20.08
CA TRP A 133 9.60 13.37 -21.51
C TRP A 133 8.83 14.36 -22.40
N LYS A 134 7.56 14.64 -22.10
CA LYS A 134 6.74 15.62 -22.85
C LYS A 134 7.33 17.02 -22.81
N ASN A 135 7.94 17.40 -21.68
CA ASN A 135 8.46 18.75 -21.45
C ASN A 135 9.94 18.92 -21.84
N SER A 136 10.64 17.85 -22.21
CA SER A 136 12.05 17.89 -22.61
C SER A 136 12.23 17.43 -24.06
N PRO A 137 12.46 18.38 -25.02
CA PRO A 137 12.77 18.04 -26.40
C PRO A 137 14.03 17.16 -26.52
N ILE A 138 15.09 17.51 -25.78
CA ILE A 138 16.36 16.75 -25.78
C ILE A 138 16.15 15.31 -25.34
N LEU A 139 15.39 15.10 -24.28
CA LEU A 139 15.09 13.74 -23.81
C LEU A 139 14.28 12.95 -24.86
N ARG A 140 13.37 13.61 -25.57
CA ARG A 140 12.62 12.96 -26.67
C ARG A 140 13.54 12.48 -27.78
N ASP A 141 14.52 13.28 -28.15
CA ASP A 141 15.49 12.92 -29.19
C ASP A 141 16.44 11.79 -28.75
N MET A 142 16.66 11.64 -27.45
CA MET A 142 17.46 10.55 -26.85
C MET A 142 16.71 9.23 -26.75
N CYS A 143 15.39 9.22 -26.89
CA CYS A 143 14.58 8.00 -26.83
C CYS A 143 14.60 7.26 -28.17
N ASP A 144 14.75 5.94 -28.11
CA ASP A 144 14.83 5.10 -29.30
C ASP A 144 13.54 5.18 -30.13
N GLY A 145 13.68 5.58 -31.40
CA GLY A 145 12.59 5.63 -32.37
C GLY A 145 11.49 6.66 -32.06
N ASN A 146 11.81 7.76 -31.37
CA ASN A 146 10.85 8.77 -30.91
C ASN A 146 9.70 8.19 -30.07
N SER A 147 9.83 6.95 -29.57
CA SER A 147 8.86 6.31 -28.74
C SER A 147 9.09 6.68 -27.28
N GLY A 148 8.22 7.54 -26.76
CA GLY A 148 8.21 7.89 -25.35
C GLY A 148 7.90 6.70 -24.43
N PRO A 149 7.65 6.98 -23.16
CA PRO A 149 7.25 5.96 -22.22
C PRO A 149 6.06 5.15 -22.71
N ARG A 150 6.18 3.82 -22.72
CA ARG A 150 5.10 2.91 -23.13
C ARG A 150 4.44 2.34 -21.90
N ARG A 151 3.12 2.32 -21.93
CA ARG A 151 2.28 1.65 -20.92
C ARG A 151 1.69 0.41 -21.54
N ASP A 152 2.26 -0.71 -21.19
CA ASP A 152 1.61 -2.00 -21.35
C ASP A 152 0.80 -2.30 -20.08
N VAL A 153 -0.07 -3.26 -20.12
CA VAL A 153 -0.99 -3.52 -19.01
C VAL A 153 -0.27 -4.13 -17.81
N ASP A 154 0.80 -4.87 -18.05
CA ASP A 154 1.61 -5.57 -17.06
C ASP A 154 3.01 -4.95 -16.86
N MET A 155 3.38 -3.97 -17.65
CA MET A 155 4.70 -3.35 -17.56
C MET A 155 4.66 -1.92 -18.13
N CYS A 156 5.30 -1.01 -17.42
CA CYS A 156 5.63 0.30 -17.99
C CYS A 156 7.10 0.31 -18.36
N ARG A 157 7.43 0.75 -19.57
CA ARG A 157 8.81 0.74 -20.07
C ARG A 157 9.17 2.04 -20.79
N MET A 158 10.39 2.51 -20.53
CA MET A 158 11.00 3.63 -21.27
C MET A 158 12.43 3.23 -21.68
N THR A 159 12.81 3.54 -22.91
CA THR A 159 14.17 3.26 -23.41
C THR A 159 14.86 4.57 -23.79
N ILE A 160 16.04 4.80 -23.23
CA ILE A 160 16.85 6.01 -23.41
C ILE A 160 18.27 5.58 -23.63
N ASN A 161 18.89 5.95 -24.75
CA ASN A 161 20.32 5.70 -25.06
C ASN A 161 20.74 4.22 -24.80
N GLY A 162 19.91 3.28 -25.26
CA GLY A 162 20.11 1.84 -25.02
C GLY A 162 19.83 1.36 -23.59
N SER A 163 19.57 2.26 -22.66
CA SER A 163 19.18 1.92 -21.28
C SER A 163 17.66 1.71 -21.20
N THR A 164 17.24 0.77 -20.36
CA THR A 164 15.82 0.49 -20.16
C THR A 164 15.39 0.75 -18.72
N ILE A 165 14.33 1.52 -18.56
CA ILE A 165 13.64 1.70 -17.29
C ILE A 165 12.35 0.88 -17.37
N SER A 166 12.16 -0.06 -16.47
CA SER A 166 10.97 -0.92 -16.42
C SER A 166 10.32 -0.85 -15.04
N ALA A 167 9.06 -0.46 -14.98
CA ALA A 167 8.25 -0.60 -13.79
C ALA A 167 7.50 -1.93 -13.87
N LEU A 168 7.77 -2.82 -12.91
CA LEU A 168 7.26 -4.17 -12.88
C LEU A 168 6.26 -4.33 -11.74
N PRO A 169 5.14 -5.03 -11.98
CA PRO A 169 4.36 -5.56 -10.88
C PRO A 169 5.23 -6.58 -10.14
N ILE A 170 5.21 -6.54 -8.82
CA ILE A 170 5.98 -7.50 -8.02
C ILE A 170 5.53 -8.93 -8.34
N GLY A 171 4.27 -9.19 -8.68
CA GLY A 171 3.77 -10.48 -9.15
C GLY A 171 4.39 -11.67 -8.39
N ASP A 172 4.33 -12.87 -8.95
CA ASP A 172 4.88 -14.08 -8.32
C ASP A 172 6.42 -14.17 -8.28
N GLY A 173 7.09 -13.11 -8.59
CA GLY A 173 8.54 -13.21 -8.73
C GLY A 173 8.99 -14.25 -9.78
N GLN A 174 8.13 -15.20 -10.20
CA GLN A 174 8.50 -16.23 -11.16
C GLN A 174 8.64 -15.65 -12.57
N LYS A 175 7.74 -14.77 -12.98
CA LYS A 175 7.83 -14.07 -14.28
C LYS A 175 9.00 -13.10 -14.35
N ILE A 176 9.45 -12.60 -13.20
CA ILE A 176 10.59 -11.71 -13.10
C ILE A 176 11.89 -12.44 -12.74
N ARG A 177 11.81 -13.68 -12.25
CA ARG A 177 13.00 -14.53 -12.05
C ARG A 177 13.77 -14.68 -13.36
N GLY A 178 15.07 -14.39 -13.31
CA GLY A 178 15.95 -14.44 -14.49
C GLY A 178 16.12 -13.09 -15.20
N GLN A 179 15.36 -12.06 -14.87
CA GLN A 179 15.70 -10.71 -15.29
C GLN A 179 16.97 -10.25 -14.58
N ARG A 180 17.78 -9.49 -15.30
CA ARG A 180 18.96 -8.83 -14.74
C ARG A 180 18.70 -7.35 -14.67
N ALA A 181 18.94 -6.75 -13.52
CA ALA A 181 18.88 -5.32 -13.32
C ALA A 181 20.24 -4.84 -12.80
N ASN A 182 20.64 -3.67 -13.28
CA ASN A 182 21.79 -2.96 -12.73
C ASN A 182 21.38 -2.10 -11.56
N ASP A 183 20.21 -1.47 -11.66
CA ASP A 183 19.66 -0.61 -10.64
C ASP A 183 18.25 -1.10 -10.28
N ILE A 184 18.02 -1.27 -8.99
CA ILE A 184 16.73 -1.65 -8.42
C ILE A 184 16.24 -0.51 -7.55
N ILE A 185 15.02 -0.07 -7.77
CA ILE A 185 14.36 0.95 -6.97
C ILE A 185 13.10 0.35 -6.37
N ALA A 186 13.10 0.19 -5.06
CA ALA A 186 11.97 -0.26 -4.29
C ALA A 186 11.27 0.95 -3.68
N ASP A 187 10.13 1.36 -4.25
CA ASP A 187 9.32 2.47 -3.74
C ASP A 187 8.22 1.93 -2.81
N GLU A 188 7.88 2.72 -1.79
CA GLU A 188 6.97 2.34 -0.69
C GLU A 188 7.36 0.98 -0.05
N PHE A 189 8.66 0.85 0.26
CA PHE A 189 9.26 -0.40 0.74
C PHE A 189 8.61 -0.98 2.00
N ALA A 190 8.05 -0.13 2.87
CA ALA A 190 7.32 -0.57 4.06
C ALA A 190 6.13 -1.48 3.76
N SER A 191 5.49 -1.30 2.61
CA SER A 191 4.31 -2.06 2.16
C SER A 191 4.65 -3.27 1.29
N MET A 192 5.94 -3.45 0.95
CA MET A 192 6.42 -4.54 0.10
C MET A 192 6.63 -5.82 0.91
N SER A 193 6.40 -7.01 0.33
CA SER A 193 6.77 -8.26 0.99
C SER A 193 8.29 -8.39 1.10
N ARG A 194 8.80 -8.55 2.33
CA ARG A 194 10.23 -8.78 2.59
C ARG A 194 10.77 -9.98 1.82
N GLU A 195 10.03 -11.04 1.80
CA GLU A 195 10.45 -12.32 1.23
C GLU A 195 10.61 -12.25 -0.28
N ILE A 196 9.67 -11.58 -0.96
CA ILE A 196 9.77 -11.36 -2.40
C ILE A 196 10.94 -10.44 -2.71
N PHE A 197 11.15 -9.40 -1.90
CA PHE A 197 12.28 -8.51 -2.08
C PHE A 197 13.61 -9.27 -1.94
N GLU A 198 13.81 -10.02 -0.87
CA GLU A 198 15.05 -10.75 -0.60
C GLU A 198 15.28 -11.90 -1.59
N ASN A 199 14.27 -12.72 -1.84
CA ASN A 199 14.42 -13.95 -2.61
C ASN A 199 14.42 -13.74 -4.12
N VAL A 200 13.79 -12.66 -4.59
CA VAL A 200 13.58 -12.42 -6.03
C VAL A 200 14.27 -11.15 -6.47
N ILE A 201 13.89 -10.01 -5.88
CA ILE A 201 14.28 -8.69 -6.37
C ILE A 201 15.76 -8.43 -6.11
N ALA A 202 16.25 -8.68 -4.90
CA ALA A 202 17.67 -8.50 -4.57
C ALA A 202 18.58 -9.36 -5.44
N GLY A 203 18.10 -10.54 -5.86
CA GLY A 203 18.82 -11.44 -6.77
C GLY A 203 19.05 -10.87 -8.17
N PHE A 204 18.27 -9.90 -8.65
CA PHE A 204 18.47 -9.29 -9.97
C PHE A 204 19.79 -8.53 -10.10
N ALA A 205 20.26 -7.95 -8.99
CA ALA A 205 21.52 -7.21 -8.93
C ALA A 205 22.72 -8.07 -8.51
N ALA A 206 22.56 -9.38 -8.36
CA ALA A 206 23.63 -10.29 -7.89
C ALA A 206 24.80 -10.39 -8.87
N VAL A 207 24.55 -10.22 -10.17
CA VAL A 207 25.63 -10.23 -11.19
C VAL A 207 26.12 -8.81 -11.39
N SER A 208 27.43 -8.59 -11.22
CA SER A 208 28.02 -7.26 -11.41
C SER A 208 27.81 -6.71 -12.84
N ALA A 209 27.79 -5.40 -12.98
CA ALA A 209 27.60 -4.73 -14.28
C ALA A 209 28.71 -5.09 -15.29
N SER A 210 29.94 -5.35 -14.81
CA SER A 210 31.11 -5.72 -15.62
C SER A 210 31.82 -6.92 -15.02
N PRO A 211 31.28 -8.16 -15.09
CA PRO A 211 31.78 -9.29 -14.34
C PRO A 211 33.22 -9.69 -14.78
N VAL A 212 33.51 -9.63 -16.07
CA VAL A 212 34.84 -9.99 -16.58
C VAL A 212 35.94 -9.02 -16.12
N GLU A 213 35.65 -7.72 -16.15
CA GLU A 213 36.59 -6.70 -15.67
C GLU A 213 36.83 -6.82 -14.16
N ASN A 214 35.77 -7.08 -13.41
CA ASN A 214 35.85 -7.23 -11.95
C ASN A 214 36.66 -8.46 -11.57
N VAL A 215 36.47 -9.59 -12.25
CA VAL A 215 37.29 -10.81 -12.02
C VAL A 215 38.75 -10.54 -12.34
N LYS A 216 39.06 -9.89 -13.49
CA LYS A 216 40.43 -9.53 -13.84
C LYS A 216 41.06 -8.59 -12.81
N ARG A 217 40.31 -7.58 -12.35
CA ARG A 217 40.77 -6.62 -11.34
C ARG A 217 41.12 -7.32 -10.03
N LEU A 218 40.19 -8.16 -9.50
CA LEU A 218 40.40 -8.90 -8.25
C LEU A 218 41.61 -9.86 -8.36
N ALA A 219 41.74 -10.55 -9.47
CA ALA A 219 42.91 -11.41 -9.70
C ALA A 219 44.24 -10.63 -9.75
N MET A 220 44.23 -9.41 -10.28
CA MET A 220 45.41 -8.52 -10.23
C MET A 220 45.70 -8.02 -8.81
N GLU A 221 44.67 -7.70 -8.05
CA GLU A 221 44.77 -7.28 -6.65
C GLU A 221 45.35 -8.40 -5.78
N ASP A 222 44.87 -9.61 -5.95
CA ASP A 222 45.37 -10.78 -5.23
C ASP A 222 46.88 -11.06 -5.55
N LYS A 223 47.28 -11.00 -6.84
CA LYS A 223 48.65 -11.08 -7.23
C LYS A 223 49.53 -9.96 -6.66
N ALA A 224 49.02 -8.71 -6.61
CA ALA A 224 49.73 -7.61 -6.01
C ALA A 224 49.95 -7.81 -4.49
N LYS A 225 48.95 -8.35 -3.79
CA LYS A 225 49.07 -8.74 -2.38
C LYS A 225 50.09 -9.84 -2.16
N GLU A 226 50.09 -10.89 -3.01
CA GLU A 226 51.08 -11.96 -2.98
C GLU A 226 52.53 -11.46 -3.19
N MET A 227 52.68 -10.40 -4.00
CA MET A 227 53.98 -9.75 -4.26
C MET A 227 54.36 -8.72 -3.17
N GLY A 228 53.54 -8.58 -2.11
CA GLY A 228 53.82 -7.63 -1.03
C GLY A 228 53.60 -6.16 -1.42
N ILE A 229 52.90 -5.89 -2.52
CA ILE A 229 52.63 -4.53 -2.97
C ILE A 229 51.40 -4.02 -2.21
N ASP A 230 51.59 -2.89 -1.53
CA ASP A 230 50.47 -2.22 -0.85
C ASP A 230 49.44 -1.67 -1.87
N THR A 231 48.32 -2.38 -1.98
CA THR A 231 47.23 -2.01 -2.88
C THR A 231 46.45 -0.81 -2.38
N SER A 232 46.65 -0.36 -1.13
CA SER A 232 45.96 0.83 -0.56
C SER A 232 46.26 2.12 -1.35
N ILE A 233 47.45 2.18 -1.95
CA ILE A 233 47.87 3.29 -2.83
C ILE A 233 47.02 3.36 -4.10
N LEU A 234 46.62 2.22 -4.64
CA LEU A 234 45.73 2.13 -5.81
C LEU A 234 44.29 2.54 -5.46
N TYR A 235 43.84 2.22 -4.22
CA TYR A 235 42.53 2.61 -3.72
C TYR A 235 42.43 4.10 -3.36
N ASN A 236 43.47 4.71 -2.84
CA ASN A 236 43.47 6.12 -2.46
C ASN A 236 43.40 7.07 -3.68
N LYS A 237 43.79 6.65 -4.87
CA LYS A 237 43.68 7.43 -6.10
C LYS A 237 42.33 7.32 -6.81
N LYS A 238 41.48 6.34 -6.47
CA LYS A 238 40.14 6.16 -7.06
C LYS A 238 39.07 6.19 -6.00
N LYS A 239 38.90 7.31 -5.34
CA LYS A 239 37.73 7.58 -4.49
C LYS A 239 36.42 7.81 -5.26
N GLU A 240 36.49 7.95 -6.57
CA GLU A 240 35.30 8.03 -7.43
C GLU A 240 34.86 6.61 -7.77
N ILE A 241 33.74 6.19 -7.17
CA ILE A 241 33.05 4.96 -7.53
C ILE A 241 32.62 5.11 -8.99
N ASP A 242 33.17 4.28 -9.87
CA ASP A 242 32.74 4.26 -11.27
C ASP A 242 31.30 3.69 -11.31
N GLN A 243 30.33 4.58 -11.32
CA GLN A 243 28.91 4.25 -11.27
C GLN A 243 28.45 3.40 -12.45
N SER A 244 29.19 3.47 -13.58
CA SER A 244 28.90 2.63 -14.73
C SER A 244 29.14 1.12 -14.47
N LYS A 245 29.97 0.80 -13.47
CA LYS A 245 30.41 -0.57 -13.14
C LYS A 245 29.77 -1.12 -11.87
N THR A 246 28.92 -0.38 -11.19
CA THR A 246 28.28 -0.80 -9.95
C THR A 246 26.79 -1.03 -10.13
N ASN A 247 26.27 -2.07 -9.51
CA ASN A 247 24.84 -2.25 -9.32
C ASN A 247 24.37 -1.49 -8.08
N GLN A 248 23.10 -1.13 -8.06
CA GLN A 248 22.53 -0.30 -7.01
C GLN A 248 21.18 -0.83 -6.56
N ILE A 249 20.89 -0.71 -5.25
CA ILE A 249 19.57 -1.01 -4.69
C ILE A 249 19.15 0.18 -3.84
N ILE A 250 18.09 0.86 -4.24
CA ILE A 250 17.53 2.02 -3.56
C ILE A 250 16.25 1.60 -2.85
N LEU A 251 16.18 1.82 -1.54
CA LEU A 251 14.98 1.64 -0.75
C LEU A 251 14.34 3.01 -0.50
N SER A 252 13.07 3.17 -0.83
CA SER A 252 12.34 4.41 -0.61
C SER A 252 11.00 4.13 0.04
N GLY A 253 10.55 5.04 0.88
CA GLY A 253 9.23 4.95 1.48
C GLY A 253 8.99 5.97 2.56
N THR A 254 7.79 5.92 3.09
CA THR A 254 7.38 6.61 4.30
C THR A 254 7.72 5.73 5.50
N ALA A 255 8.10 6.30 6.63
CA ALA A 255 8.35 5.54 7.84
C ALA A 255 7.06 4.82 8.29
N TYR A 256 7.23 3.71 8.97
CA TYR A 256 6.12 2.88 9.45
C TYR A 256 6.35 2.46 10.91
N TYR A 257 5.61 1.48 11.41
CA TYR A 257 5.83 0.96 12.76
C TYR A 257 7.16 0.23 12.88
N ASP A 258 7.73 0.20 14.07
CA ASP A 258 9.07 -0.33 14.35
C ASP A 258 9.20 -1.86 14.24
N PHE A 259 8.09 -2.58 14.20
CA PHE A 259 8.02 -4.01 13.90
C PHE A 259 8.06 -4.34 12.39
N ASN A 260 7.94 -3.33 11.53
CA ASN A 260 8.01 -3.51 10.08
C ASN A 260 9.44 -3.77 9.62
N HIS A 261 9.60 -4.58 8.57
CA HIS A 261 10.92 -4.90 8.02
C HIS A 261 11.69 -3.64 7.57
N PHE A 262 11.02 -2.60 7.07
CA PHE A 262 11.68 -1.34 6.71
C PHE A 262 12.37 -0.69 7.91
N ALA A 263 11.76 -0.73 9.10
CA ALA A 263 12.38 -0.28 10.33
C ALA A 263 13.58 -1.14 10.75
N GLU A 264 13.53 -2.47 10.51
CA GLU A 264 14.67 -3.36 10.75
C GLU A 264 15.85 -3.02 9.83
N TYR A 265 15.61 -2.81 8.52
CA TYR A 265 16.63 -2.37 7.58
C TYR A 265 17.22 -1.02 7.99
N TRP A 266 16.37 -0.08 8.39
CA TRP A 266 16.82 1.23 8.88
C TRP A 266 17.72 1.11 10.13
N LYS A 267 17.36 0.27 11.11
CA LYS A 267 18.16 0.01 12.30
C LYS A 267 19.52 -0.59 11.96
N ARG A 268 19.55 -1.59 11.07
CA ARG A 268 20.80 -2.22 10.60
C ARG A 268 21.70 -1.23 9.85
N TRP A 269 21.15 -0.45 8.94
CA TRP A 269 21.92 0.53 8.18
C TRP A 269 22.42 1.67 9.07
N LYS A 270 21.61 2.08 10.05
CA LYS A 270 22.02 3.04 11.06
C LYS A 270 23.26 2.54 11.82
N VAL A 271 23.28 1.29 12.28
CA VAL A 271 24.45 0.69 12.92
C VAL A 271 25.66 0.70 11.99
N ILE A 272 25.51 0.30 10.73
CA ILE A 272 26.59 0.29 9.74
C ILE A 272 27.22 1.68 9.61
N ILE A 273 26.41 2.72 9.50
CA ILE A 273 26.85 4.10 9.26
C ILE A 273 27.46 4.70 10.53
N GLU A 274 26.79 4.56 11.69
CA GLU A 274 27.22 5.15 12.95
C GLU A 274 28.54 4.53 13.46
N THR A 275 28.74 3.24 13.26
CA THR A 275 29.96 2.54 13.66
C THR A 275 31.10 2.70 12.64
N LYS A 276 30.83 3.35 11.49
CA LYS A 276 31.80 3.53 10.39
C LYS A 276 32.53 2.23 10.01
N GLY A 277 31.82 1.12 10.02
CA GLY A 277 32.37 -0.15 9.62
C GLY A 277 33.10 -0.93 10.72
N ASP A 278 32.89 -0.62 12.01
CA ASP A 278 33.48 -1.42 13.09
C ASP A 278 33.03 -2.88 13.00
N ILE A 279 33.99 -3.77 12.71
CA ILE A 279 33.75 -5.18 12.37
C ILE A 279 33.00 -5.90 13.50
N LYS A 280 33.32 -5.65 14.75
CA LYS A 280 32.68 -6.32 15.89
C LYS A 280 31.21 -5.92 16.03
N SER A 281 30.93 -4.64 15.92
CA SER A 281 29.57 -4.11 15.99
C SER A 281 28.72 -4.58 14.81
N ILE A 282 29.30 -4.66 13.62
CA ILE A 282 28.62 -5.12 12.40
C ILE A 282 28.37 -6.62 12.46
N SER A 283 29.35 -7.44 12.83
CA SER A 283 29.17 -8.88 13.02
C SER A 283 27.98 -9.17 13.95
N ASN A 284 27.95 -8.52 15.13
CA ASN A 284 26.92 -8.77 16.15
C ASN A 284 25.51 -8.27 15.75
N ASN A 285 25.42 -7.09 15.13
CA ASN A 285 24.12 -6.42 14.93
C ASN A 285 23.55 -6.56 13.51
N VAL A 286 24.40 -6.93 12.53
CA VAL A 286 24.00 -7.04 11.13
C VAL A 286 24.10 -8.47 10.62
N PHE A 287 25.19 -9.18 10.98
CA PHE A 287 25.46 -10.56 10.53
C PHE A 287 25.18 -11.62 11.60
N ASN A 288 24.46 -11.29 12.67
CA ASN A 288 24.06 -12.23 13.74
C ASN A 288 25.22 -13.01 14.37
N GLY A 289 26.42 -12.39 14.46
CA GLY A 289 27.63 -13.02 15.00
C GLY A 289 28.48 -13.74 13.99
N GLU A 290 28.09 -13.78 12.70
CA GLU A 290 28.90 -14.34 11.61
C GLU A 290 30.03 -13.37 11.19
N ASP A 291 30.99 -13.90 10.45
CA ASP A 291 32.10 -13.11 9.93
C ASP A 291 31.62 -12.09 8.89
N VAL A 292 32.10 -10.85 9.03
CA VAL A 292 31.81 -9.80 8.05
C VAL A 292 32.56 -10.07 6.75
N PRO A 293 31.89 -10.16 5.59
CA PRO A 293 32.54 -10.40 4.31
C PRO A 293 33.61 -9.35 3.99
N LEU A 294 34.73 -9.74 3.45
CA LEU A 294 35.83 -8.84 3.06
C LEU A 294 35.40 -7.78 2.03
N SER A 295 34.38 -8.08 1.24
CA SER A 295 33.80 -7.14 0.28
C SER A 295 32.84 -6.11 0.89
N PHE A 296 32.55 -6.22 2.18
CA PHE A 296 31.64 -5.31 2.87
C PHE A 296 32.28 -3.94 3.03
N ARG A 297 31.53 -2.90 2.67
CA ARG A 297 31.95 -1.50 2.79
C ARG A 297 30.83 -0.69 3.43
N TRP A 298 31.10 -0.07 4.54
CA TRP A 298 30.12 0.77 5.24
C TRP A 298 29.74 2.03 4.45
N ASP A 299 30.66 2.56 3.65
CA ASP A 299 30.48 3.73 2.80
C ASP A 299 29.61 3.49 1.57
N ASP A 300 29.24 2.23 1.27
CA ASP A 300 28.24 1.88 0.26
C ASP A 300 26.80 2.19 0.72
N TYR A 301 26.59 2.42 2.02
CA TYR A 301 25.29 2.62 2.65
C TYR A 301 25.04 4.08 2.99
N SER A 302 23.79 4.53 2.82
CA SER A 302 23.34 5.82 3.34
C SER A 302 21.87 5.82 3.73
N ILE A 303 21.53 6.71 4.66
CA ILE A 303 20.16 6.99 5.07
C ILE A 303 19.89 8.47 4.86
N ILE A 304 18.94 8.75 3.95
CA ILE A 304 18.46 10.10 3.66
C ILE A 304 17.11 10.22 4.34
N ARG A 305 17.07 10.87 5.49
CA ARG A 305 15.83 11.10 6.24
C ARG A 305 15.41 12.54 6.10
N ILE A 306 14.22 12.79 5.51
CA ILE A 306 13.69 14.13 5.27
C ILE A 306 12.29 14.25 5.89
N PRO A 307 12.18 14.68 7.15
CA PRO A 307 10.90 15.04 7.75
C PRO A 307 10.36 16.35 7.17
N VAL A 308 9.08 16.61 7.36
CA VAL A 308 8.40 17.81 6.88
C VAL A 308 9.07 19.12 7.31
N ASP A 309 9.64 19.15 8.51
CA ASP A 309 10.31 20.33 9.05
C ASP A 309 11.59 20.74 8.29
N LEU A 310 12.17 19.83 7.52
CA LEU A 310 13.35 20.10 6.66
C LEU A 310 12.97 20.48 5.24
N VAL A 311 11.69 20.36 4.87
CA VAL A 311 11.22 20.77 3.56
C VAL A 311 11.09 22.29 3.51
N PRO A 312 11.58 22.97 2.44
CA PRO A 312 11.49 24.42 2.32
C PRO A 312 10.05 24.92 2.42
N ARG A 313 9.86 26.08 3.06
CA ARG A 313 8.54 26.75 3.13
C ARG A 313 8.01 27.03 1.73
N GLY A 314 6.72 26.81 1.54
CA GLY A 314 6.07 27.00 0.24
C GLY A 314 6.22 25.83 -0.73
N PHE A 315 7.02 24.80 -0.41
CA PHE A 315 7.10 23.57 -1.22
C PHE A 315 5.87 22.68 -1.03
N MET A 316 5.38 22.61 0.19
CA MET A 316 4.16 21.93 0.56
C MET A 316 3.09 22.95 0.97
N ASP A 317 1.82 22.57 0.85
CA ASP A 317 0.72 23.37 1.40
C ASP A 317 0.75 23.32 2.94
N GLU A 318 1.24 24.41 3.54
CA GLU A 318 1.37 24.55 5.00
C GLU A 318 0.02 24.44 5.71
N GLY A 319 -1.06 24.88 5.06
CA GLY A 319 -2.41 24.74 5.58
C GLY A 319 -2.86 23.28 5.68
N GLN A 320 -2.55 22.48 4.67
CA GLN A 320 -2.85 21.05 4.67
C GLN A 320 -1.98 20.29 5.69
N ILE A 321 -0.71 20.67 5.87
CA ILE A 321 0.15 20.08 6.89
C ILE A 321 -0.35 20.42 8.29
N ALA A 322 -0.68 21.69 8.54
CA ALA A 322 -1.24 22.13 9.83
C ALA A 322 -2.57 21.41 10.12
N ARG A 323 -3.43 21.27 9.11
CA ARG A 323 -4.63 20.47 9.20
C ARG A 323 -4.33 19.02 9.54
N SER A 324 -3.41 18.38 8.83
CA SER A 324 -3.02 16.98 9.07
C SER A 324 -2.47 16.81 10.48
N LYS A 325 -1.62 17.72 10.97
CA LYS A 325 -1.10 17.71 12.34
C LYS A 325 -2.22 17.84 13.38
N ALA A 326 -3.24 18.62 13.08
CA ALA A 326 -4.39 18.78 13.95
C ALA A 326 -5.40 17.62 13.84
N THR A 327 -5.42 16.87 12.73
CA THR A 327 -6.46 15.88 12.39
C THR A 327 -5.99 14.44 12.46
N ILE A 328 -4.72 14.15 12.37
CA ILE A 328 -4.18 12.79 12.37
C ILE A 328 -3.62 12.46 13.76
N HIS A 329 -3.79 11.22 14.20
CA HIS A 329 -3.16 10.73 15.43
C HIS A 329 -1.65 10.98 15.40
N ASN A 330 -1.09 11.41 16.54
CA ASN A 330 0.30 11.86 16.61
C ASN A 330 1.30 10.79 16.11
N GLY A 331 1.09 9.51 16.42
CA GLY A 331 1.94 8.42 15.93
C GLY A 331 1.94 8.31 14.40
N ILE A 332 0.77 8.40 13.78
CA ILE A 332 0.63 8.39 12.31
C ILE A 332 1.23 9.67 11.71
N TYR A 333 0.99 10.84 12.35
CA TYR A 333 1.61 12.07 11.88
C TYR A 333 3.15 11.99 11.90
N LEU A 334 3.72 11.41 12.94
CA LEU A 334 5.17 11.20 13.02
C LEU A 334 5.69 10.24 11.95
N MET A 335 4.95 9.20 11.60
CA MET A 335 5.32 8.30 10.51
C MET A 335 5.21 9.00 9.16
N GLU A 336 4.04 9.58 8.86
CA GLU A 336 3.73 10.14 7.55
C GLU A 336 4.51 11.44 7.24
N PHE A 337 4.63 12.33 8.23
CA PHE A 337 5.25 13.65 8.04
C PHE A 337 6.59 13.80 8.76
N GLY A 338 6.77 13.15 9.90
CA GLY A 338 8.00 13.23 10.68
C GLY A 338 9.11 12.28 10.22
N ALA A 339 8.81 11.37 9.29
CA ALA A 339 9.74 10.33 8.86
C ALA A 339 10.37 9.57 10.05
N VAL A 340 9.53 9.19 11.03
CA VAL A 340 9.95 8.52 12.27
C VAL A 340 9.29 7.15 12.33
N PHE A 341 10.09 6.10 12.51
CA PHE A 341 9.57 4.78 12.84
C PHE A 341 9.06 4.81 14.28
N THR A 342 7.76 4.56 14.45
CA THR A 342 7.08 4.66 15.75
C THR A 342 6.85 3.28 16.34
N LYS A 343 6.68 3.24 17.68
CA LYS A 343 6.23 2.02 18.35
C LYS A 343 4.81 1.67 17.90
N ASP A 344 4.38 0.44 18.21
CA ASP A 344 3.05 -0.07 17.89
C ASP A 344 1.93 0.91 18.30
N SER A 345 0.80 0.82 17.62
CA SER A 345 -0.37 1.65 17.90
C SER A 345 -0.80 1.52 19.36
N GLN A 346 -1.27 2.62 19.95
CA GLN A 346 -1.85 2.62 21.30
C GLN A 346 -3.36 2.39 21.29
N GLY A 347 -3.94 2.10 20.12
CA GLY A 347 -5.35 1.82 19.97
C GLY A 347 -5.83 0.58 20.75
N PHE A 348 -7.13 0.45 20.92
CA PHE A 348 -7.74 -0.73 21.54
C PHE A 348 -7.39 -2.02 20.79
N PHE A 349 -7.31 -1.94 19.45
CA PHE A 349 -6.77 -2.99 18.60
C PHE A 349 -5.35 -2.62 18.18
N LYS A 350 -4.35 -3.22 18.79
CA LYS A 350 -2.94 -2.95 18.45
C LYS A 350 -2.65 -3.40 17.02
N ARG A 351 -1.87 -2.61 16.27
CA ARG A 351 -1.51 -2.97 14.90
C ARG A 351 -0.76 -4.30 14.83
N SER A 352 0.13 -4.57 15.77
CA SER A 352 0.84 -5.86 15.88
C SER A 352 -0.11 -7.04 16.06
N LEU A 353 -1.21 -6.86 16.82
CA LEU A 353 -2.24 -7.88 16.98
C LEU A 353 -2.95 -8.15 15.64
N ILE A 354 -3.36 -7.09 14.94
CA ILE A 354 -4.02 -7.18 13.63
C ILE A 354 -3.09 -7.89 12.62
N GLU A 355 -1.82 -7.48 12.52
CA GLU A 355 -0.86 -8.11 11.61
C GLU A 355 -0.53 -9.56 11.99
N SER A 356 -0.64 -9.91 13.26
CA SER A 356 -0.48 -11.32 13.69
C SER A 356 -1.65 -12.23 13.26
N CYS A 357 -2.74 -11.64 12.74
CA CYS A 357 -3.88 -12.35 12.14
C CYS A 357 -3.79 -12.44 10.61
N VAL A 358 -2.63 -12.11 10.02
CA VAL A 358 -2.32 -12.28 8.59
C VAL A 358 -1.36 -13.44 8.43
N GLY A 359 -1.78 -14.50 7.74
CA GLY A 359 -0.92 -15.64 7.40
C GLY A 359 -0.23 -15.42 6.06
N THR A 360 0.97 -15.97 5.91
CA THR A 360 1.71 -16.04 4.63
C THR A 360 2.14 -17.48 4.37
N ASP A 361 2.61 -17.79 3.17
CA ASP A 361 3.10 -19.11 2.79
C ASP A 361 4.25 -19.57 3.68
N ILE A 362 5.09 -18.64 4.13
CA ILE A 362 6.27 -18.93 4.97
C ILE A 362 5.89 -18.93 6.45
N LYS A 363 4.88 -18.12 6.83
CA LYS A 363 4.41 -18.01 8.20
C LYS A 363 2.88 -18.13 8.25
N PRO A 364 2.33 -19.32 7.99
CA PRO A 364 0.89 -19.53 8.11
C PRO A 364 0.43 -19.37 9.55
N ILE A 365 -0.84 -19.03 9.72
CA ILE A 365 -1.46 -18.96 11.06
C ILE A 365 -1.87 -20.37 11.48
N LYS A 366 -1.43 -20.77 12.66
CA LYS A 366 -1.83 -22.04 13.28
C LYS A 366 -3.17 -21.87 13.97
N ILE A 367 -4.14 -22.67 13.55
CA ILE A 367 -5.47 -22.78 14.11
C ILE A 367 -5.76 -24.25 14.47
N GLN A 368 -6.94 -24.55 15.03
CA GLN A 368 -7.27 -25.91 15.42
C GLN A 368 -7.35 -26.90 14.24
N SER A 369 -7.87 -26.45 13.10
CA SER A 369 -8.01 -27.25 11.88
C SER A 369 -6.73 -27.41 11.06
N GLY A 370 -5.66 -26.64 11.37
CA GLY A 370 -4.39 -26.69 10.63
C GLY A 370 -3.69 -25.35 10.49
N GLU A 371 -3.00 -25.18 9.37
CA GLU A 371 -2.29 -23.96 9.02
C GLU A 371 -3.07 -23.19 7.93
N VAL A 372 -3.29 -21.89 8.14
CA VAL A 372 -4.12 -21.06 7.26
C VAL A 372 -3.35 -19.83 6.76
N TYR A 373 -3.41 -19.65 5.46
CA TYR A 373 -3.17 -18.40 4.77
C TYR A 373 -4.14 -18.32 3.58
N PHE A 374 -4.52 -17.15 3.15
CA PHE A 374 -5.50 -16.98 2.06
C PHE A 374 -5.36 -15.60 1.43
N ASP A 375 -5.89 -15.49 0.22
CA ASP A 375 -5.95 -14.28 -0.57
C ASP A 375 -7.34 -13.64 -0.49
N PRO A 376 -7.49 -12.33 -0.69
CA PRO A 376 -8.80 -11.72 -0.83
C PRO A 376 -9.51 -12.24 -2.08
N LEU A 377 -10.84 -12.22 -2.06
CA LEU A 377 -11.67 -12.80 -3.11
C LEU A 377 -12.55 -11.74 -3.79
N LEU A 378 -12.69 -11.85 -5.11
CA LEU A 378 -13.74 -11.15 -5.88
C LEU A 378 -14.99 -12.01 -6.07
N LYS A 379 -14.86 -13.31 -5.83
CA LYS A 379 -15.96 -14.29 -5.93
C LYS A 379 -15.73 -15.42 -4.93
N GLY A 380 -16.79 -15.78 -4.23
CA GLY A 380 -16.79 -16.85 -3.23
C GLY A 380 -16.91 -18.25 -3.84
N GLY A 381 -16.56 -19.26 -3.04
CA GLY A 381 -16.81 -20.66 -3.36
C GLY A 381 -18.31 -20.99 -3.24
N LYS A 382 -18.81 -21.86 -4.12
CA LYS A 382 -20.24 -22.18 -4.17
C LYS A 382 -20.78 -22.89 -2.91
N ASN A 383 -19.91 -23.61 -2.21
CA ASN A 383 -20.27 -24.40 -1.04
C ASN A 383 -19.91 -23.71 0.29
N ASP A 384 -19.28 -22.53 0.21
CA ASP A 384 -18.86 -21.80 1.38
C ASP A 384 -19.96 -20.84 1.85
N LYS A 385 -19.93 -20.47 3.12
CA LYS A 385 -20.93 -19.59 3.74
C LYS A 385 -20.31 -18.23 4.00
N TYR A 386 -21.03 -17.19 3.64
CA TYR A 386 -20.54 -15.83 3.79
C TYR A 386 -21.54 -14.95 4.55
N ILE A 387 -21.02 -14.08 5.40
CA ILE A 387 -21.76 -12.98 6.03
C ILE A 387 -21.33 -11.68 5.40
N MET A 388 -22.28 -10.87 4.99
CA MET A 388 -22.06 -9.50 4.53
C MET A 388 -22.42 -8.52 5.62
N ALA A 389 -21.61 -7.51 5.86
CA ALA A 389 -21.99 -6.41 6.74
C ALA A 389 -21.79 -5.06 6.06
N ILE A 390 -22.68 -4.12 6.38
CA ILE A 390 -22.85 -2.88 5.66
C ILE A 390 -22.95 -1.72 6.65
N ASP A 391 -22.05 -0.76 6.53
CA ASP A 391 -22.18 0.56 7.15
C ASP A 391 -22.65 1.54 6.08
N PRO A 392 -23.95 1.94 6.08
CA PRO A 392 -24.50 2.84 5.09
C PRO A 392 -24.07 4.28 5.41
N ALA A 393 -23.34 4.89 4.48
CA ALA A 393 -22.82 6.22 4.64
C ALA A 393 -23.89 7.29 4.97
N SER A 394 -23.56 8.19 5.88
CA SER A 394 -24.17 9.51 5.96
C SER A 394 -23.70 10.39 4.76
N GLU A 395 -24.07 11.68 4.74
CA GLU A 395 -23.75 12.57 3.60
C GLU A 395 -22.25 12.67 3.26
N VAL A 396 -21.36 12.50 4.23
CA VAL A 396 -19.92 12.76 4.10
C VAL A 396 -19.07 11.49 4.28
N ASP A 397 -19.64 10.42 4.84
CA ASP A 397 -18.94 9.20 5.20
C ASP A 397 -18.87 8.20 4.04
N ASN A 398 -18.11 7.12 4.20
CA ASN A 398 -18.03 6.06 3.21
C ASN A 398 -19.18 5.08 3.42
N PHE A 399 -19.80 4.64 2.32
CA PHE A 399 -20.58 3.42 2.32
C PHE A 399 -19.61 2.24 2.28
N SER A 400 -19.66 1.36 3.27
CA SER A 400 -18.71 0.26 3.42
C SER A 400 -19.42 -1.09 3.45
N ILE A 401 -18.88 -2.06 2.69
CA ILE A 401 -19.31 -3.46 2.69
C ILE A 401 -18.11 -4.33 3.04
N ILE A 402 -18.28 -5.25 4.00
CA ILE A 402 -17.31 -6.30 4.32
C ILE A 402 -17.99 -7.65 4.19
N ILE A 403 -17.25 -8.62 3.64
CA ILE A 403 -17.68 -10.01 3.54
C ILE A 403 -16.73 -10.90 4.33
N LEU A 404 -17.30 -11.67 5.26
CA LEU A 404 -16.61 -12.72 6.03
C LEU A 404 -16.96 -14.08 5.46
N GLU A 405 -15.96 -14.89 5.21
CA GLU A 405 -16.09 -16.33 4.98
C GLU A 405 -16.08 -17.07 6.31
N ILE A 406 -17.01 -17.99 6.51
CA ILE A 406 -17.24 -18.66 7.79
C ILE A 406 -16.78 -20.11 7.71
N HIS A 407 -15.87 -20.45 8.61
CA HIS A 407 -15.40 -21.81 8.86
C HIS A 407 -15.76 -22.27 10.27
N ALA A 408 -15.60 -23.55 10.55
CA ALA A 408 -16.00 -24.14 11.83
C ALA A 408 -15.21 -23.54 13.03
N ASP A 409 -13.95 -23.24 12.86
CA ASP A 409 -13.04 -22.78 13.91
C ASP A 409 -12.47 -21.38 13.67
N HIS A 410 -12.71 -20.76 12.51
CA HIS A 410 -12.22 -19.43 12.19
C HIS A 410 -13.10 -18.71 11.17
N ARG A 411 -12.82 -17.43 10.95
CA ARG A 411 -13.49 -16.55 10.00
C ARG A 411 -12.45 -15.77 9.22
N ARG A 412 -12.70 -15.54 7.93
CA ARG A 412 -11.78 -14.85 7.03
C ARG A 412 -12.42 -13.58 6.48
N VAL A 413 -11.75 -12.45 6.61
CA VAL A 413 -12.11 -11.23 5.87
C VAL A 413 -11.69 -11.43 4.42
N VAL A 414 -12.61 -11.74 3.53
CA VAL A 414 -12.29 -12.09 2.14
C VAL A 414 -12.55 -10.96 1.15
N HIS A 415 -13.44 -10.03 1.47
CA HIS A 415 -13.79 -8.93 0.58
C HIS A 415 -14.09 -7.66 1.37
N CYS A 416 -13.64 -6.52 0.84
CA CYS A 416 -14.00 -5.19 1.31
C CYS A 416 -14.23 -4.27 0.12
N TRP A 417 -15.32 -3.52 0.15
CA TRP A 417 -15.68 -2.54 -0.86
C TRP A 417 -16.21 -1.28 -0.21
N THR A 418 -15.78 -0.12 -0.72
CA THR A 418 -16.27 1.17 -0.25
C THR A 418 -16.59 2.12 -1.40
N THR A 419 -17.50 3.05 -1.15
CA THR A 419 -17.79 4.13 -2.07
C THR A 419 -18.22 5.39 -1.33
N THR A 420 -18.17 6.53 -2.01
CA THR A 420 -18.67 7.81 -1.51
C THR A 420 -19.64 8.43 -2.49
N ARG A 421 -20.48 9.37 -2.04
CA ARG A 421 -21.36 10.13 -2.94
C ARG A 421 -20.59 10.86 -4.04
N LYS A 422 -19.38 11.35 -3.72
CA LYS A 422 -18.50 11.99 -4.72
C LYS A 422 -18.05 11.00 -5.78
N ALA A 423 -17.57 9.82 -5.38
CA ALA A 423 -17.14 8.77 -6.31
C ALA A 423 -18.30 8.28 -7.19
N HIS A 424 -19.48 8.12 -6.61
CA HIS A 424 -20.70 7.80 -7.36
C HIS A 424 -21.04 8.87 -8.40
N THR A 425 -21.03 10.16 -8.00
CA THR A 425 -21.28 11.27 -8.93
C THR A 425 -20.30 11.28 -10.10
N GLU A 426 -19.04 10.96 -9.87
CA GLU A 426 -18.03 10.85 -10.91
C GLU A 426 -18.30 9.65 -11.84
N ARG A 427 -18.72 8.50 -11.29
CA ARG A 427 -19.12 7.32 -12.08
C ARG A 427 -20.34 7.60 -12.96
N VAL A 428 -21.36 8.31 -12.44
CA VAL A 428 -22.53 8.75 -13.21
C VAL A 428 -22.10 9.66 -14.37
N LYS A 429 -21.27 10.68 -14.11
CA LYS A 429 -20.74 11.60 -15.12
C LYS A 429 -19.95 10.89 -16.23
N LYS A 430 -19.26 9.82 -15.89
CA LYS A 430 -18.50 8.99 -16.85
C LYS A 430 -19.35 7.93 -17.55
N GLY A 431 -20.66 7.85 -17.25
CA GLY A 431 -21.57 6.85 -17.82
C GLY A 431 -21.29 5.41 -17.37
N LEU A 432 -20.60 5.22 -16.25
CA LEU A 432 -20.20 3.92 -15.72
C LEU A 432 -21.30 3.25 -14.88
N THR A 433 -22.34 3.99 -14.52
CA THR A 433 -23.54 3.47 -13.86
C THR A 433 -24.77 4.19 -14.40
N LYS A 434 -25.89 3.48 -14.42
CA LYS A 434 -27.20 4.01 -14.79
C LYS A 434 -27.98 4.49 -13.56
N GLU A 435 -27.57 4.09 -12.38
CA GLU A 435 -28.23 4.43 -11.12
C GLU A 435 -27.85 5.86 -10.70
N ASN A 436 -28.79 6.79 -10.79
CA ASN A 436 -28.57 8.18 -10.40
C ASN A 436 -28.71 8.40 -8.89
N ASN A 437 -29.48 7.57 -8.21
CA ASN A 437 -29.63 7.62 -6.75
C ASN A 437 -28.49 6.84 -6.08
N PHE A 438 -27.87 7.45 -5.07
CA PHE A 438 -26.74 6.85 -4.37
C PHE A 438 -27.11 5.56 -3.63
N TYR A 439 -28.24 5.53 -2.93
CA TYR A 439 -28.64 4.33 -2.19
C TYR A 439 -29.13 3.22 -3.09
N SER A 440 -29.81 3.55 -4.19
CA SER A 440 -30.14 2.56 -5.23
C SER A 440 -28.90 1.96 -5.88
N TYR A 441 -27.87 2.77 -6.13
CA TYR A 441 -26.55 2.29 -6.59
C TYR A 441 -25.91 1.34 -5.58
N CYS A 442 -25.94 1.67 -4.29
CA CYS A 442 -25.40 0.83 -3.23
C CYS A 442 -26.21 -0.48 -3.08
N ALA A 443 -27.54 -0.43 -3.14
CA ALA A 443 -28.39 -1.61 -3.14
C ALA A 443 -28.12 -2.52 -4.34
N ARG A 444 -27.87 -1.95 -5.51
CA ARG A 444 -27.45 -2.71 -6.69
C ARG A 444 -26.12 -3.42 -6.47
N LYS A 445 -25.15 -2.75 -5.83
CA LYS A 445 -23.86 -3.37 -5.49
C LYS A 445 -23.99 -4.51 -4.48
N ILE A 446 -24.88 -4.40 -3.50
CA ILE A 446 -25.18 -5.49 -2.56
C ILE A 446 -25.66 -6.73 -3.34
N ARG A 447 -26.60 -6.57 -4.29
CA ARG A 447 -27.10 -7.66 -5.11
C ARG A 447 -26.03 -8.28 -6.00
N GLU A 448 -25.21 -7.46 -6.66
CA GLU A 448 -24.06 -7.93 -7.43
C GLU A 448 -23.11 -8.80 -6.60
N LEU A 449 -22.84 -8.40 -5.35
CA LEU A 449 -22.01 -9.19 -4.45
C LEU A 449 -22.70 -10.46 -3.97
N MET A 450 -24.03 -10.48 -3.82
CA MET A 450 -24.80 -11.69 -3.52
C MET A 450 -24.78 -12.70 -4.68
N ASP A 451 -24.69 -12.23 -5.92
CA ASP A 451 -24.51 -13.11 -7.08
C ASP A 451 -23.10 -13.75 -7.13
N LEU A 452 -22.12 -13.07 -6.54
CA LEU A 452 -20.73 -13.52 -6.50
C LEU A 452 -20.40 -14.36 -5.26
N PHE A 453 -21.04 -14.10 -4.13
CA PHE A 453 -20.83 -14.78 -2.85
C PHE A 453 -22.12 -15.36 -2.33
N PRO A 454 -22.16 -16.63 -1.92
CA PRO A 454 -23.32 -17.25 -1.26
C PRO A 454 -23.57 -16.64 0.13
N ILE A 455 -24.17 -15.44 0.16
CA ILE A 455 -24.43 -14.70 1.39
C ILE A 455 -25.60 -15.35 2.12
N VAL A 456 -25.36 -15.76 3.37
CA VAL A 456 -26.37 -16.38 4.23
C VAL A 456 -26.98 -15.41 5.25
N HIS A 457 -26.32 -14.28 5.48
CA HIS A 457 -26.77 -13.27 6.44
C HIS A 457 -26.20 -11.89 6.07
N ILE A 458 -27.00 -10.85 6.25
CA ILE A 458 -26.60 -9.47 6.04
C ILE A 458 -26.82 -8.70 7.34
N ALA A 459 -25.77 -8.09 7.90
CA ALA A 459 -25.85 -7.20 9.04
C ALA A 459 -25.67 -5.73 8.56
N MET A 460 -26.59 -4.85 8.87
CA MET A 460 -26.55 -3.45 8.42
C MET A 460 -26.87 -2.49 9.57
N ASP A 461 -26.12 -1.38 9.67
CA ASP A 461 -26.47 -0.34 10.62
C ASP A 461 -27.82 0.30 10.27
N ALA A 462 -28.73 0.29 11.22
CA ALA A 462 -30.04 0.91 11.08
C ALA A 462 -30.01 2.45 11.01
N GLN A 463 -28.88 3.06 11.42
CA GLN A 463 -28.73 4.51 11.44
C GLN A 463 -28.24 5.06 10.09
N GLY A 464 -28.30 6.37 9.93
CA GLY A 464 -27.87 7.03 8.70
C GLY A 464 -28.74 6.67 7.50
N GLY A 465 -28.17 6.04 6.48
CA GLY A 465 -28.85 5.61 5.26
C GLY A 465 -29.44 4.20 5.30
N GLY A 466 -29.33 3.46 6.43
CA GLY A 466 -29.66 2.05 6.51
C GLY A 466 -31.08 1.71 6.10
N TYR A 467 -32.06 2.44 6.61
CA TYR A 467 -33.46 2.24 6.20
C TYR A 467 -33.70 2.49 4.72
N SER A 468 -33.03 3.51 4.13
CA SER A 468 -33.18 3.78 2.70
C SER A 468 -32.58 2.71 1.82
N VAL A 469 -31.49 2.07 2.26
CA VAL A 469 -30.89 0.93 1.57
C VAL A 469 -31.78 -0.31 1.74
N ALA A 470 -32.28 -0.56 2.97
CA ALA A 470 -33.19 -1.67 3.23
C ALA A 470 -34.44 -1.57 2.35
N GLU A 471 -35.05 -0.37 2.27
CA GLU A 471 -36.19 -0.11 1.42
C GLU A 471 -35.87 -0.39 -0.07
N ALA A 472 -34.71 0.06 -0.55
CA ALA A 472 -34.28 -0.20 -1.92
C ALA A 472 -34.01 -1.70 -2.21
N LEU A 473 -33.77 -2.52 -1.18
CA LEU A 473 -33.55 -3.96 -1.32
C LEU A 473 -34.84 -4.77 -1.45
N HIS A 474 -36.01 -4.20 -1.15
CA HIS A 474 -37.32 -4.86 -1.33
C HIS A 474 -38.32 -4.06 -2.18
N ASP A 475 -37.93 -2.86 -2.65
CA ASP A 475 -38.78 -2.06 -3.54
C ASP A 475 -38.92 -2.74 -4.91
N VAL A 476 -40.15 -3.11 -5.25
CA VAL A 476 -40.51 -3.79 -6.50
C VAL A 476 -40.03 -3.04 -7.75
N ASN A 477 -39.96 -1.70 -7.69
CA ASN A 477 -39.50 -0.87 -8.81
C ASN A 477 -37.98 -0.92 -9.02
N GLN A 478 -37.21 -1.37 -8.03
CA GLN A 478 -35.75 -1.45 -8.06
C GLN A 478 -35.24 -2.88 -8.23
N ILE A 479 -36.09 -3.87 -8.04
CA ILE A 479 -35.81 -5.29 -8.25
C ILE A 479 -35.92 -5.60 -9.73
N LYS A 480 -34.94 -6.26 -10.31
CA LYS A 480 -34.94 -6.74 -11.69
C LYS A 480 -35.66 -8.07 -11.80
N ASP A 481 -36.13 -8.41 -13.04
CA ASP A 481 -36.74 -9.70 -13.30
C ASP A 481 -35.81 -10.84 -12.87
N GLY A 482 -36.35 -11.75 -12.03
CA GLY A 482 -35.62 -12.90 -11.48
C GLY A 482 -34.84 -12.62 -10.18
N GLU A 483 -34.83 -11.39 -9.70
CA GLU A 483 -34.26 -11.08 -8.35
C GLU A 483 -35.33 -11.22 -7.27
N ILE A 484 -34.90 -11.51 -6.04
CA ILE A 484 -35.78 -11.71 -4.89
C ILE A 484 -35.68 -10.54 -3.95
N ALA A 485 -36.77 -10.13 -3.36
CA ALA A 485 -36.83 -9.11 -2.34
C ALA A 485 -36.03 -9.55 -1.08
N ILE A 486 -35.30 -8.61 -0.47
CA ILE A 486 -34.50 -8.85 0.74
C ILE A 486 -35.11 -8.07 1.87
N TRP A 487 -35.61 -8.79 2.87
CA TRP A 487 -36.34 -8.26 3.99
C TRP A 487 -35.55 -8.35 5.30
N PRO A 488 -35.89 -7.54 6.31
CA PRO A 488 -35.38 -7.72 7.66
C PRO A 488 -35.72 -9.11 8.22
N ILE A 489 -34.86 -9.61 9.12
CA ILE A 489 -35.07 -10.86 9.83
C ILE A 489 -36.34 -10.75 10.68
N ILE A 490 -37.15 -11.80 10.71
CA ILE A 490 -38.37 -11.88 11.51
C ILE A 490 -38.00 -11.92 12.99
N ASP A 491 -38.50 -10.97 13.76
CA ASP A 491 -38.42 -10.96 15.20
C ASP A 491 -39.71 -11.60 15.77
N GLU A 492 -39.61 -12.81 16.27
CA GLU A 492 -40.75 -13.57 16.81
C GLU A 492 -41.43 -12.84 17.98
N ASP A 493 -40.66 -12.05 18.72
CA ASP A 493 -41.17 -11.26 19.86
C ASP A 493 -41.90 -9.97 19.41
N LYS A 494 -41.63 -9.52 18.18
CA LYS A 494 -42.17 -8.28 17.62
C LYS A 494 -42.48 -8.41 16.13
N PRO A 495 -43.52 -9.21 15.76
CA PRO A 495 -43.85 -9.43 14.36
C PRO A 495 -44.22 -8.11 13.67
N GLN A 496 -43.73 -7.96 12.44
CA GLN A 496 -43.98 -6.80 11.57
C GLN A 496 -44.91 -7.17 10.44
N SER A 497 -45.55 -6.19 9.80
CA SER A 497 -46.42 -6.42 8.65
C SER A 497 -45.67 -7.02 7.44
N SER A 498 -44.36 -6.81 7.35
CA SER A 498 -43.52 -7.36 6.29
C SER A 498 -43.15 -8.85 6.48
N ASP A 499 -43.50 -9.45 7.63
CA ASP A 499 -43.14 -10.86 7.90
C ASP A 499 -43.88 -11.84 6.98
N ASP A 500 -45.01 -11.42 6.41
CA ASP A 500 -45.81 -12.20 5.46
C ASP A 500 -45.38 -11.98 3.98
N GLU A 501 -44.40 -11.07 3.75
CA GLU A 501 -43.95 -10.75 2.39
C GLU A 501 -43.01 -11.83 1.83
N GLN A 502 -43.17 -12.11 0.54
CA GLN A 502 -42.31 -13.07 -0.15
C GLN A 502 -40.91 -12.52 -0.36
N GLY A 503 -39.88 -13.26 0.08
CA GLY A 503 -38.50 -12.83 -0.11
C GLY A 503 -37.53 -13.54 0.81
N LEU A 504 -36.32 -12.98 0.87
CA LEU A 504 -35.24 -13.45 1.75
C LEU A 504 -35.20 -12.59 3.02
N HIS A 505 -35.59 -13.16 4.15
CA HIS A 505 -35.50 -12.48 5.44
C HIS A 505 -34.14 -12.73 6.10
N ILE A 506 -33.07 -12.17 5.51
CA ILE A 506 -31.68 -12.35 5.94
C ILE A 506 -31.00 -11.06 6.41
N LEU A 507 -31.73 -9.93 6.45
CA LEU A 507 -31.22 -8.64 6.79
C LEU A 507 -31.40 -8.33 8.27
N GLU A 508 -30.31 -8.31 9.04
CA GLU A 508 -30.27 -7.86 10.43
C GLU A 508 -30.02 -6.35 10.51
N MET A 509 -30.93 -5.61 11.13
CA MET A 509 -30.78 -4.17 11.36
C MET A 509 -30.10 -3.92 12.71
N CYS A 510 -28.80 -3.66 12.70
CA CYS A 510 -27.99 -3.44 13.89
C CYS A 510 -28.21 -2.04 14.48
N GLN A 511 -28.12 -1.93 15.81
CA GLN A 511 -28.30 -0.65 16.51
C GLN A 511 -27.11 -0.39 17.44
N PHE A 512 -26.17 0.46 17.01
CA PHE A 512 -25.01 0.87 17.81
C PHE A 512 -25.39 1.66 19.08
N ALA A 513 -26.60 2.19 19.16
CA ALA A 513 -27.10 2.88 20.35
C ALA A 513 -27.30 1.96 21.56
N LYS A 514 -27.40 0.63 21.35
CA LYS A 514 -27.50 -0.36 22.45
C LYS A 514 -26.10 -0.60 23.01
N TYR A 515 -25.84 -0.03 24.19
CA TYR A 515 -24.51 -0.09 24.82
C TYR A 515 -23.98 -1.50 25.02
N ASP A 516 -24.80 -2.41 25.53
CA ASP A 516 -24.38 -3.80 25.83
C ASP A 516 -23.98 -4.50 24.54
N TRP A 517 -24.76 -4.40 23.48
CA TRP A 517 -24.42 -4.93 22.16
C TRP A 517 -23.11 -4.36 21.63
N TYR A 518 -22.93 -3.02 21.74
CA TYR A 518 -21.74 -2.34 21.25
C TYR A 518 -20.48 -2.72 22.03
N SER A 519 -20.61 -2.86 23.36
CA SER A 519 -19.53 -3.34 24.24
C SER A 519 -19.12 -4.77 23.91
N ASP A 520 -20.11 -5.68 23.83
CA ASP A 520 -19.89 -7.08 23.54
C ASP A 520 -19.27 -7.30 22.15
N ALA A 521 -19.73 -6.55 21.17
CA ALA A 521 -19.17 -6.59 19.82
C ALA A 521 -17.68 -6.19 19.79
N ASN A 522 -17.29 -5.12 20.50
CA ASN A 522 -15.90 -4.66 20.55
C ASN A 522 -14.99 -5.64 21.30
N HIS A 523 -15.39 -6.08 22.47
CA HIS A 523 -14.63 -7.05 23.25
C HIS A 523 -14.57 -8.41 22.52
N GLY A 524 -15.67 -8.81 21.89
CA GLY A 524 -15.74 -9.99 21.06
C GLY A 524 -14.78 -9.94 19.87
N LEU A 525 -14.77 -8.84 19.13
CA LEU A 525 -13.86 -8.63 18.00
C LEU A 525 -12.39 -8.70 18.44
N ARG A 526 -12.05 -8.04 19.56
CA ARG A 526 -10.70 -8.11 20.11
C ARG A 526 -10.30 -9.52 20.51
N LYS A 527 -11.20 -10.23 21.19
CA LYS A 527 -10.98 -11.62 21.61
C LYS A 527 -10.77 -12.55 20.41
N ASP A 528 -11.56 -12.39 19.34
CA ASP A 528 -11.44 -13.18 18.14
C ASP A 528 -10.11 -12.92 17.38
N LEU A 529 -9.55 -11.72 17.48
CA LEU A 529 -8.20 -11.43 16.97
C LEU A 529 -7.11 -12.06 17.86
N GLU A 530 -7.24 -11.98 19.19
CA GLU A 530 -6.28 -12.58 20.12
C GLU A 530 -6.24 -14.11 19.99
N ASP A 531 -7.39 -14.75 19.81
CA ASP A 531 -7.52 -16.20 19.66
C ASP A 531 -7.31 -16.70 18.22
N LYS A 532 -7.03 -15.82 17.26
CA LYS A 532 -6.88 -16.16 15.83
C LYS A 532 -8.14 -16.77 15.21
N ILE A 533 -9.29 -16.37 15.70
CA ILE A 533 -10.59 -16.76 15.13
C ILE A 533 -10.95 -15.87 13.95
N LEU A 534 -10.62 -14.57 14.01
CA LEU A 534 -10.79 -13.64 12.88
C LEU A 534 -9.44 -13.38 12.22
N LEU A 535 -9.37 -13.68 10.91
CA LEU A 535 -8.16 -13.61 10.11
C LEU A 535 -8.32 -12.62 8.96
N PHE A 536 -7.18 -12.01 8.56
CA PHE A 536 -7.10 -11.14 7.40
C PHE A 536 -6.32 -11.80 6.27
N PRO A 537 -6.63 -11.50 5.00
CA PRO A 537 -5.92 -12.04 3.88
C PRO A 537 -4.49 -11.49 3.82
N ARG A 538 -3.62 -12.26 3.20
CA ARG A 538 -2.29 -11.78 2.86
C ARG A 538 -2.37 -10.78 1.70
N PHE A 539 -1.37 -9.94 1.63
CA PHE A 539 -1.08 -9.19 0.41
C PHE A 539 -0.16 -10.05 -0.46
N ASP A 540 -0.72 -10.75 -1.44
CA ASP A 540 0.07 -11.52 -2.40
C ASP A 540 0.14 -10.80 -3.75
N PRO A 541 1.31 -10.26 -4.12
CA PRO A 541 1.51 -9.62 -5.41
C PRO A 541 1.28 -10.53 -6.61
N VAL A 542 1.41 -11.85 -6.42
CA VAL A 542 1.15 -12.89 -7.44
C VAL A 542 -0.30 -12.88 -7.85
N THR A 543 -1.16 -13.10 -6.86
CA THR A 543 -2.60 -13.17 -7.06
C THR A 543 -3.13 -11.87 -7.65
N ILE A 544 -2.58 -10.71 -7.21
CA ILE A 544 -2.92 -9.40 -7.79
C ILE A 544 -2.46 -9.31 -9.25
N GLY A 545 -1.26 -9.76 -9.57
CA GLY A 545 -0.73 -9.77 -10.93
C GLY A 545 -1.59 -10.61 -11.88
N LEU A 546 -2.06 -11.78 -11.43
CA LEU A 546 -2.97 -12.64 -12.21
C LEU A 546 -4.35 -12.00 -12.38
N SER A 547 -4.88 -11.36 -11.33
CA SER A 547 -6.18 -10.69 -11.41
C SER A 547 -6.16 -9.50 -12.38
N ILE A 548 -5.04 -8.80 -12.52
CA ILE A 548 -4.88 -7.73 -13.51
C ILE A 548 -5.04 -8.28 -14.94
N GLU A 549 -4.55 -9.48 -15.23
CA GLU A 549 -4.77 -10.12 -16.54
C GLU A 549 -6.25 -10.46 -16.78
N GLU A 550 -6.95 -10.93 -15.76
CA GLU A 550 -8.41 -11.18 -15.84
C GLU A 550 -9.21 -9.87 -15.98
N ASP A 551 -8.82 -8.82 -15.26
CA ASP A 551 -9.47 -7.51 -15.35
C ASP A 551 -9.37 -6.89 -16.75
N LYS A 552 -8.27 -7.17 -17.47
CA LYS A 552 -8.11 -6.77 -18.88
C LYS A 552 -9.09 -7.48 -19.78
N VAL A 553 -9.16 -8.81 -19.65
CA VAL A 553 -10.06 -9.63 -20.46
C VAL A 553 -11.51 -9.20 -20.24
N ASN A 554 -11.86 -8.85 -19.00
CA ASN A 554 -13.21 -8.45 -18.61
C ASN A 554 -13.48 -6.93 -18.72
N ASN A 555 -12.51 -6.13 -19.19
CA ASN A 555 -12.58 -4.67 -19.25
C ASN A 555 -12.94 -4.01 -17.91
N ARG A 556 -12.52 -4.63 -16.79
CA ARG A 556 -12.81 -4.17 -15.43
C ARG A 556 -11.82 -3.08 -15.03
N ILE A 557 -12.30 -1.85 -14.87
CA ILE A 557 -11.48 -0.69 -14.47
C ILE A 557 -11.63 -0.38 -12.97
N TYR A 558 -12.74 -0.77 -12.37
CA TYR A 558 -13.11 -0.52 -10.98
C TYR A 558 -13.51 -1.81 -10.29
N ASP A 559 -13.48 -1.79 -8.97
CA ASP A 559 -13.82 -2.92 -8.13
C ASP A 559 -12.91 -4.14 -8.42
N THR A 560 -11.62 -3.84 -8.61
CA THR A 560 -10.56 -4.82 -8.86
C THR A 560 -10.15 -5.52 -7.56
N LEU A 561 -9.38 -6.61 -7.68
CA LEU A 561 -8.78 -7.25 -6.51
C LEU A 561 -7.82 -6.30 -5.77
N GLU A 562 -7.08 -5.48 -6.51
CA GLU A 562 -6.21 -4.46 -5.94
C GLU A 562 -7.01 -3.43 -5.12
N ASP A 563 -8.18 -2.98 -5.63
CA ASP A 563 -9.06 -2.08 -4.87
C ASP A 563 -9.54 -2.76 -3.58
N CYS A 564 -9.92 -4.03 -3.63
CA CYS A 564 -10.32 -4.81 -2.44
C CYS A 564 -9.20 -4.90 -1.40
N VAL A 565 -7.97 -5.18 -1.81
CA VAL A 565 -6.79 -5.22 -0.93
C VAL A 565 -6.54 -3.89 -0.26
N MET A 566 -6.59 -2.79 -1.02
CA MET A 566 -6.41 -1.44 -0.47
C MET A 566 -7.48 -1.10 0.59
N GLU A 567 -8.73 -1.50 0.35
CA GLU A 567 -9.80 -1.30 1.30
C GLU A 567 -9.62 -2.13 2.59
N ILE A 568 -9.06 -3.35 2.49
CA ILE A 568 -8.72 -4.17 3.66
C ILE A 568 -7.54 -3.57 4.45
N GLU A 569 -6.55 -3.00 3.78
CA GLU A 569 -5.46 -2.29 4.47
C GLU A 569 -5.98 -1.03 5.19
N GLU A 570 -6.89 -0.28 4.57
CA GLU A 570 -7.56 0.85 5.23
C GLU A 570 -8.43 0.39 6.43
N LEU A 571 -9.09 -0.77 6.34
CA LEU A 571 -9.79 -1.38 7.48
C LEU A 571 -8.84 -1.65 8.65
N LYS A 572 -7.68 -2.24 8.39
CA LYS A 572 -6.65 -2.48 9.44
C LYS A 572 -6.16 -1.17 10.06
N ASN A 573 -6.04 -0.10 9.25
CA ASN A 573 -5.69 1.23 9.73
C ASN A 573 -6.80 1.80 10.64
N GLU A 574 -8.06 1.74 10.23
CA GLU A 574 -9.20 2.19 11.04
C GLU A 574 -9.25 1.46 12.39
N LEU A 575 -9.10 0.12 12.38
CA LEU A 575 -9.04 -0.69 13.60
C LEU A 575 -7.93 -0.22 14.55
N SER A 576 -6.74 0.05 14.03
CA SER A 576 -5.59 0.46 14.85
C SER A 576 -5.75 1.83 15.50
N LEU A 577 -6.71 2.63 15.02
CA LEU A 577 -7.01 3.98 15.51
C LEU A 577 -8.12 4.00 16.56
N ILE A 578 -8.83 2.90 16.77
CA ILE A 578 -9.93 2.86 17.75
C ILE A 578 -9.36 2.98 19.16
N GLU A 579 -9.75 4.03 19.86
CA GLU A 579 -9.41 4.29 21.25
C GLU A 579 -10.62 4.01 22.16
N VAL A 580 -10.33 3.62 23.38
CA VAL A 580 -11.36 3.46 24.42
C VAL A 580 -11.29 4.65 25.34
N THR A 581 -12.42 5.32 25.49
CA THR A 581 -12.59 6.40 26.47
C THR A 581 -13.70 6.05 27.44
N GLU A 582 -13.50 6.32 28.71
CA GLU A 582 -14.53 6.13 29.73
C GLU A 582 -15.35 7.42 29.87
N SER A 583 -16.65 7.28 29.78
CA SER A 583 -17.58 8.40 30.03
C SER A 583 -17.75 8.65 31.53
N VAL A 584 -18.26 9.83 31.89
CA VAL A 584 -18.53 10.23 33.29
C VAL A 584 -19.40 9.21 34.05
N ASN A 585 -20.19 8.42 33.31
CA ASN A 585 -21.09 7.39 33.87
C ASN A 585 -20.43 5.99 33.91
N GLY A 586 -19.12 5.87 33.79
CA GLY A 586 -18.39 4.59 33.79
C GLY A 586 -18.58 3.73 32.54
N ARG A 587 -19.23 4.24 31.48
CA ARG A 587 -19.45 3.51 30.23
C ARG A 587 -18.27 3.70 29.30
N MET A 588 -17.76 2.60 28.77
CA MET A 588 -16.71 2.63 27.74
C MET A 588 -17.27 3.09 26.40
N ARG A 589 -16.50 3.86 25.66
CA ARG A 589 -16.81 4.29 24.31
C ARG A 589 -15.62 3.99 23.41
N TRP A 590 -15.85 3.24 22.35
CA TRP A 590 -14.88 2.95 21.29
C TRP A 590 -15.08 3.91 20.14
N ASP A 591 -14.06 4.70 19.87
CA ASP A 591 -14.15 5.70 18.81
C ASP A 591 -12.77 6.09 18.29
N THR A 592 -12.74 6.71 17.14
CA THR A 592 -11.51 7.32 16.63
C THR A 592 -11.15 8.58 17.41
N PRO A 593 -9.86 8.96 17.48
CA PRO A 593 -9.42 10.18 18.15
C PRO A 593 -10.15 11.42 17.65
N GLU A 594 -10.47 12.32 18.57
CA GLU A 594 -11.04 13.63 18.21
C GLU A 594 -9.96 14.54 17.66
N VAL A 595 -10.25 15.13 16.53
CA VAL A 595 -9.35 16.04 15.85
C VAL A 595 -9.95 17.44 15.82
N LYS A 596 -9.16 18.44 16.23
CA LYS A 596 -9.57 19.86 16.19
C LYS A 596 -9.43 20.41 14.77
N ILE A 597 -10.53 20.87 14.17
CA ILE A 597 -10.55 21.57 12.90
C ILE A 597 -10.90 23.02 13.15
N GLY A 598 -9.88 23.90 13.26
CA GLY A 598 -10.08 25.34 13.51
C GLY A 598 -10.57 25.66 14.91
N VAL A 599 -10.89 26.92 15.15
CA VAL A 599 -11.35 27.42 16.47
C VAL A 599 -12.73 26.84 16.78
N GLY A 600 -12.78 25.90 17.73
CA GLY A 600 -14.02 25.39 18.31
C GLY A 600 -14.72 24.23 17.60
N LYS A 601 -14.26 23.75 16.46
CA LYS A 601 -14.83 22.58 15.77
C LYS A 601 -13.97 21.35 15.94
N LYS A 602 -14.57 20.26 16.46
CA LYS A 602 -13.96 18.94 16.56
C LYS A 602 -14.57 18.04 15.48
N LYS A 603 -13.75 17.23 14.80
CA LYS A 603 -14.20 16.19 13.87
C LYS A 603 -13.50 14.88 14.26
N ARG A 604 -14.16 13.77 14.05
CA ARG A 604 -13.59 12.42 14.23
C ARG A 604 -13.12 11.87 12.91
N MET A 605 -12.16 10.97 12.96
CA MET A 605 -11.72 10.21 11.80
C MET A 605 -12.81 9.22 11.40
N ARG A 606 -12.80 8.80 10.15
CA ARG A 606 -13.73 7.79 9.65
C ARG A 606 -13.44 6.43 10.26
N LYS A 607 -14.49 5.64 10.44
CA LYS A 607 -14.44 4.28 10.98
C LYS A 607 -15.48 3.35 10.34
N ASP A 608 -15.87 3.65 9.11
CA ASP A 608 -16.99 3.01 8.43
C ASP A 608 -16.70 1.52 8.16
N ARG A 609 -15.45 1.18 7.78
CA ARG A 609 -15.01 -0.20 7.58
C ARG A 609 -14.95 -0.97 8.90
N TYR A 610 -14.44 -0.32 9.96
CA TYR A 610 -14.45 -0.90 11.30
C TYR A 610 -15.87 -1.20 11.77
N SER A 611 -16.84 -0.30 11.56
CA SER A 611 -18.25 -0.52 11.91
C SER A 611 -18.82 -1.73 11.17
N SER A 612 -18.55 -1.85 9.87
CA SER A 612 -18.95 -3.01 9.07
C SER A 612 -18.33 -4.31 9.60
N LEU A 613 -17.02 -4.33 9.90
CA LEU A 613 -16.37 -5.52 10.46
C LEU A 613 -16.93 -5.91 11.83
N LEU A 614 -17.22 -4.91 12.67
CA LEU A 614 -17.79 -5.12 13.99
C LEU A 614 -19.14 -5.84 13.91
N MET A 615 -20.02 -5.39 13.00
CA MET A 615 -21.33 -6.03 12.75
C MET A 615 -21.16 -7.44 12.17
N ALA A 616 -20.28 -7.60 11.17
CA ALA A 616 -20.02 -8.91 10.55
C ALA A 616 -19.54 -9.94 11.58
N ASN A 617 -18.58 -9.54 12.41
CA ASN A 617 -18.02 -10.42 13.42
C ASN A 617 -19.03 -10.74 14.53
N MET A 618 -19.84 -9.77 14.94
CA MET A 618 -20.89 -9.99 15.94
C MET A 618 -21.99 -10.94 15.42
N ALA A 619 -22.45 -10.74 14.18
CA ALA A 619 -23.37 -11.66 13.52
C ALA A 619 -22.79 -13.08 13.44
N ALA A 620 -21.52 -13.21 13.04
CA ALA A 620 -20.83 -14.50 12.98
C ALA A 620 -20.65 -15.18 14.34
N ARG A 621 -20.60 -14.44 15.43
CA ARG A 621 -20.56 -14.99 16.80
C ARG A 621 -21.93 -15.51 17.27
N ASN A 622 -23.02 -14.85 16.83
CA ASN A 622 -24.38 -15.17 17.26
C ASN A 622 -25.01 -16.29 16.45
N ILE A 623 -24.57 -16.49 15.21
CA ILE A 623 -25.09 -17.52 14.32
C ILE A 623 -24.38 -18.83 14.62
N ASN A 624 -25.16 -19.85 15.01
CA ASN A 624 -24.64 -21.19 15.23
C ASN A 624 -24.68 -21.95 13.91
N PHE A 625 -23.49 -22.20 13.30
CA PHE A 625 -23.35 -22.88 12.00
C PHE A 625 -23.23 -24.41 12.10
N ASP A 626 -23.54 -25.02 13.27
CA ASP A 626 -23.58 -26.49 13.38
C ASP A 626 -24.59 -27.07 12.40
N GLU A 627 -24.11 -27.86 11.43
CA GLU A 627 -24.91 -28.39 10.31
C GLU A 627 -26.16 -29.17 10.74
N LYS A 628 -26.24 -29.61 11.97
CA LYS A 628 -27.36 -30.36 12.50
C LYS A 628 -28.52 -29.51 13.07
N GLN A 629 -28.36 -28.20 13.16
CA GLN A 629 -29.32 -27.32 13.87
C GLN A 629 -29.85 -26.13 13.08
N LEU A 630 -29.42 -25.94 11.83
CA LEU A 630 -29.89 -24.83 10.99
C LEU A 630 -31.06 -25.28 10.14
N THR A 631 -32.25 -24.89 10.52
CA THR A 631 -33.43 -24.90 9.63
C THR A 631 -33.64 -23.49 9.10
N TYR A 632 -33.85 -23.43 7.81
CA TYR A 632 -34.32 -22.21 7.14
C TYR A 632 -35.84 -22.23 7.16
N ASN A 633 -36.49 -21.25 7.75
CA ASN A 633 -37.94 -21.15 7.61
C ASN A 633 -38.33 -20.38 6.34
N ALA A 634 -39.54 -20.52 5.86
CA ALA A 634 -40.03 -19.96 4.61
C ALA A 634 -39.97 -18.43 4.56
N TYR A 635 -39.83 -17.78 5.69
CA TYR A 635 -39.80 -16.33 5.84
C TYR A 635 -38.37 -15.78 6.04
N GLY A 636 -37.37 -16.61 5.84
CA GLY A 636 -35.97 -16.23 5.75
C GLY A 636 -35.32 -15.91 7.08
N GLY A 637 -34.21 -16.20 7.36
CA GLY A 637 -33.46 -16.09 8.58
C GLY A 637 -33.15 -17.47 9.16
N PHE A 638 -32.06 -17.52 9.90
CA PHE A 638 -31.68 -18.73 10.61
C PHE A 638 -32.43 -18.77 11.93
N ALA A 639 -33.36 -19.71 12.08
CA ALA A 639 -33.99 -20.00 13.37
C ALA A 639 -33.18 -21.02 14.14
N LYS A 640 -32.99 -20.82 15.43
CA LYS A 640 -32.55 -21.89 16.33
C LYS A 640 -33.59 -23.00 16.32
N TYR A 641 -33.14 -24.21 16.15
CA TYR A 641 -34.00 -25.38 16.24
C TYR A 641 -34.54 -25.47 17.68
N ASP A 642 -35.85 -25.35 17.86
CA ASP A 642 -36.48 -25.72 19.10
C ASP A 642 -36.72 -27.25 19.10
N ASN A 643 -36.34 -27.95 20.17
CA ASN A 643 -36.42 -29.39 20.30
C ASN A 643 -37.87 -29.96 20.25
N SER A 644 -38.87 -29.14 19.90
CA SER A 644 -40.27 -29.51 19.86
C SER A 644 -40.73 -30.28 18.60
N GLY A 645 -39.87 -30.55 17.63
CA GLY A 645 -40.14 -31.54 16.56
C GLY A 645 -41.15 -31.16 15.48
N SER A 646 -41.61 -29.92 15.37
CA SER A 646 -42.54 -29.53 14.32
C SER A 646 -41.78 -29.12 13.04
N LYS A 647 -41.91 -29.92 11.98
CA LYS A 647 -41.42 -29.61 10.63
C LYS A 647 -42.29 -28.53 9.99
N ALA A 648 -41.82 -27.29 9.98
CA ALA A 648 -42.41 -26.27 9.13
C ALA A 648 -42.08 -26.60 7.64
N LYS A 649 -43.07 -26.70 6.79
CA LYS A 649 -42.87 -26.82 5.33
C LYS A 649 -42.47 -25.46 4.79
N ALA A 650 -41.23 -25.30 4.45
CA ALA A 650 -40.72 -24.10 3.80
C ALA A 650 -40.92 -24.22 2.26
N THR A 651 -41.54 -23.25 1.66
CA THR A 651 -41.48 -23.02 0.21
C THR A 651 -40.38 -22.04 -0.09
N PHE A 652 -39.36 -22.51 -0.79
CA PHE A 652 -38.19 -21.70 -1.13
C PHE A 652 -38.28 -21.06 -2.50
N THR A 653 -38.10 -19.76 -2.57
CA THR A 653 -37.82 -19.03 -3.78
C THR A 653 -36.52 -18.22 -3.54
N GLY A 654 -35.40 -18.73 -3.99
CA GLY A 654 -34.08 -18.11 -3.86
C GLY A 654 -33.25 -18.19 -5.14
N PRO A 655 -32.12 -17.52 -5.24
CA PRO A 655 -31.18 -17.73 -6.34
C PRO A 655 -30.89 -19.21 -6.53
N ASN A 656 -30.62 -19.67 -7.76
CA ASN A 656 -30.45 -21.09 -8.09
C ASN A 656 -29.47 -21.85 -7.19
N TRP A 657 -28.38 -21.22 -6.73
CA TRP A 657 -27.43 -21.81 -5.81
C TRP A 657 -28.04 -22.09 -4.42
N PHE A 658 -28.94 -21.22 -3.96
CA PHE A 658 -29.60 -21.32 -2.69
C PHE A 658 -30.64 -22.45 -2.68
N THR A 659 -31.43 -22.57 -3.74
CA THR A 659 -32.41 -23.64 -3.93
C THR A 659 -31.76 -25.02 -4.04
N VAL A 660 -30.63 -25.12 -4.75
CA VAL A 660 -29.87 -26.38 -4.89
C VAL A 660 -29.24 -26.81 -3.56
N HIS A 661 -28.73 -25.85 -2.77
CA HIS A 661 -28.09 -26.14 -1.48
C HIS A 661 -29.12 -26.70 -0.47
N MET A 662 -30.33 -26.16 -0.47
CA MET A 662 -31.40 -26.59 0.43
C MET A 662 -32.05 -27.91 0.03
N ASN A 663 -32.13 -28.22 -1.28
CA ASN A 663 -32.64 -29.52 -1.76
C ASN A 663 -31.69 -30.69 -1.43
N ASN A 664 -30.42 -30.44 -1.15
CA ASN A 664 -29.45 -31.44 -0.73
C ASN A 664 -29.40 -31.66 0.80
N LEU A 665 -30.15 -30.88 1.59
CA LEU A 665 -30.25 -30.98 3.05
C LEU A 665 -31.50 -31.74 3.53
N TYR A 666 -32.36 -32.22 2.62
CA TYR A 666 -33.55 -33.03 2.90
C TYR A 666 -33.37 -34.49 2.42
#